data_d26c6ef5af2861afc13ccffb9cec041e
#
_entry.id   d26c6ef5af2861afc13ccffb9cec041e
#
_cell.length_a   1.000
_cell.length_b   1.000
_cell.length_c   1.000
_cell.angle_alpha   90.00
_cell.angle_beta   90.00
_cell.angle_gamma   90.00
#
_symmetry.space_group_name_H-M   'P 1'
#
loop_
_entity.id
_entity.type
_entity.pdbx_description
1 polymer ?
#
loop_
_entity_poly.entity_id
_entity_poly.type
_entity_poly.pdbx_seq_one_letter_code
_entity_poly.pdbx_strand_id
1 'polypeptide(L)'
;MLLLAAISCMMVANPGTPDSKKKKKRTEKTETVDSVGDSVFVDSLGNEINPKLKQADDTTQMDSLQKAIWKHNKVVDDSIRLDSIARKKQGGVDAPVNYQADDSLVYDAKNKVAYLYGNSNVKYTNMDLSSDRISMDMDKSNVKAMGTPDSTAEGGIKGKPVFKMGSDTYDTDTIKFNFKSKKALINNVYTEQEDGFLTGMKSKRDSSGVIYLQHGRYTTCDDPHPDFYISLSRAKVRPGKDVVFGPAYLVVCDVPMPLAIPYGFFPFTKSYSSGFIMPTYGDETARGFYLRDGGYYFAMNDKWDLKLLGEIYTKGSWGLSAASNYRKRYKYSGSFFFSYQDTKNGDKGMPDFTEQESFKLQWSHRQDSKANPYSSLSASVNFATSSYERNNLNSLYNPQTMTQSTRTSSVNWSTSFSSIGMTLSSTANLSQNMRDSSIAMTLPDLNISISRFYPFRRKKMVGDEKWYEKIAMSYTGHISNSINTKEDKLMHSSLIKDWRNGWQHQIPVSATFTLFKYLNVNPSFNFTDRMYTNKVERSWDEASQTEKCDTIYGFNNVYNWNMSVGLSTKLYGFYIPSRKLFGDKIQAVRHVFTPTVSFSYAPDFGASRYGYWDTYQKTDADGNVSLVSYSKYANALYGAPGKGKSGNISFTLGNNIEMKVKSDKDSTGYKKLSIIDAFDINMSYNTAAKVRPWSDMNINLRLKWWKNYTFNMNAVFATYAYELDDQNNVYVGTHTEWGKGRFGRFQGMSQNFSFTLNPEKLKKLFGGGDDEDDKKNSQRNDDDDEGLDTDIESNVDDSIEKGKTAAKKGGKAETDSDGYMAFKMPWSLTFGYGVTMREDTRREKFNEKTMRYAYKFTQTLNMSGNVRISDGWNISFSSGYDFDNHKISMTTASLARDLHCFNMSCSVVLAPYTSYNFTFRCNAATLTDALKYDKRSGYSNAVQWY
;
A
#
# COMPACT_ATOMS: atom_id res chain seq x y z
N MET A 1 14.95 -5.32 -23.86
CA MET A 1 14.53 -4.72 -25.13
C MET A 1 13.14 -5.17 -25.59
N LEU A 2 12.81 -6.45 -25.62
CA LEU A 2 11.45 -6.92 -25.98
C LEU A 2 10.34 -6.36 -25.06
N LEU A 3 10.59 -6.24 -23.77
CA LEU A 3 9.63 -5.64 -22.83
C LEU A 3 9.46 -4.13 -23.07
N LEU A 4 10.55 -3.43 -23.39
CA LEU A 4 10.52 -2.00 -23.77
C LEU A 4 9.86 -1.80 -25.15
N ALA A 5 10.08 -2.70 -26.09
CA ALA A 5 9.42 -2.66 -27.39
C ALA A 5 7.90 -2.95 -27.30
N ALA A 6 7.50 -3.86 -26.44
CA ALA A 6 6.08 -4.12 -26.17
C ALA A 6 5.40 -2.91 -25.47
N ILE A 7 6.11 -2.24 -24.57
CA ILE A 7 5.64 -1.00 -23.92
C ILE A 7 5.52 0.14 -24.94
N SER A 8 6.47 0.23 -25.88
CA SER A 8 6.43 1.22 -26.95
C SER A 8 5.26 0.97 -27.92
N CYS A 9 4.97 -0.29 -28.27
CA CYS A 9 3.84 -0.66 -29.10
C CYS A 9 2.48 -0.42 -28.42
N MET A 10 2.40 -0.60 -27.09
CA MET A 10 1.18 -0.31 -26.32
C MET A 10 0.92 1.19 -26.14
N MET A 11 1.95 2.04 -26.18
CA MET A 11 1.78 3.49 -26.10
C MET A 11 1.33 4.14 -27.43
N VAL A 12 1.51 3.49 -28.55
CA VAL A 12 1.14 4.01 -29.89
C VAL A 12 -0.31 3.70 -30.28
N ALA A 13 -0.98 2.80 -29.57
CA ALA A 13 -2.37 2.46 -29.83
C ALA A 13 -3.36 3.34 -29.04
N ASN A 14 -3.20 4.66 -29.11
CA ASN A 14 -4.22 5.59 -28.66
C ASN A 14 -4.94 6.10 -29.92
N PRO A 15 -6.18 5.68 -30.21
CA PRO A 15 -6.91 6.24 -31.35
C PRO A 15 -7.19 7.70 -31.06
N GLY A 16 -6.56 8.57 -31.82
CA GLY A 16 -6.81 10.00 -31.80
C GLY A 16 -8.28 10.30 -32.02
N THR A 17 -8.88 11.01 -31.11
CA THR A 17 -10.19 11.64 -31.30
C THR A 17 -10.09 12.68 -32.43
N PRO A 18 -10.99 12.71 -33.38
CA PRO A 18 -10.97 13.70 -34.45
C PRO A 18 -11.23 15.09 -33.87
N ASP A 19 -10.35 16.01 -34.23
CA ASP A 19 -10.48 17.45 -33.99
C ASP A 19 -11.79 17.97 -34.58
N SER A 20 -12.79 18.19 -33.77
CA SER A 20 -13.93 19.02 -34.14
C SER A 20 -13.65 20.46 -33.71
N LYS A 21 -13.25 21.27 -34.65
CA LYS A 21 -13.26 22.72 -34.53
C LYS A 21 -14.67 23.18 -34.15
N LYS A 22 -14.91 23.49 -32.89
CA LYS A 22 -16.07 24.25 -32.44
C LYS A 22 -15.62 25.55 -31.80
N LYS A 23 -16.16 26.62 -32.43
CA LYS A 23 -16.05 28.02 -32.04
C LYS A 23 -16.19 28.24 -30.55
N LYS A 24 -15.25 29.02 -29.97
CA LYS A 24 -15.36 29.62 -28.65
C LYS A 24 -16.68 30.38 -28.52
N LYS A 25 -17.63 29.84 -27.81
CA LYS A 25 -18.68 30.60 -27.16
C LYS A 25 -18.20 30.87 -25.73
N ARG A 26 -18.00 32.14 -25.45
CA ARG A 26 -17.66 32.70 -24.14
C ARG A 26 -18.87 32.45 -23.24
N THR A 27 -18.76 31.51 -22.33
CA THR A 27 -19.71 31.32 -21.24
C THR A 27 -19.17 32.08 -20.03
N GLU A 28 -19.90 33.09 -19.63
CA GLU A 28 -19.71 33.82 -18.39
C GLU A 28 -19.81 32.83 -17.23
N LYS A 29 -18.77 32.78 -16.40
CA LYS A 29 -18.84 32.16 -15.09
C LYS A 29 -19.63 33.09 -14.18
N THR A 30 -20.79 32.64 -13.78
CA THR A 30 -21.52 33.20 -12.65
C THR A 30 -20.76 32.73 -11.39
N GLU A 31 -19.97 33.62 -10.82
CA GLU A 31 -19.49 33.45 -9.44
C GLU A 31 -20.64 33.82 -8.52
N THR A 32 -21.04 32.90 -7.68
CA THR A 32 -21.92 33.19 -6.56
C THR A 32 -21.17 34.12 -5.59
N VAL A 33 -21.59 35.34 -5.58
CA VAL A 33 -21.16 36.34 -4.59
C VAL A 33 -21.87 35.99 -3.27
N ASP A 34 -21.09 35.58 -2.27
CA ASP A 34 -21.55 35.61 -0.89
C ASP A 34 -21.90 37.06 -0.52
N SER A 35 -23.09 37.25 0.01
CA SER A 35 -23.63 38.51 0.44
C SER A 35 -22.82 39.07 1.62
N VAL A 36 -21.81 39.85 1.30
CA VAL A 36 -21.28 40.83 2.25
C VAL A 36 -22.18 42.06 2.14
N GLY A 37 -22.79 42.46 3.25
CA GLY A 37 -23.75 43.53 3.31
C GLY A 37 -23.23 44.80 2.64
N ASP A 38 -24.10 45.43 1.86
CA ASP A 38 -23.89 46.69 1.18
C ASP A 38 -23.48 47.76 2.20
N SER A 39 -22.18 47.97 2.36
CA SER A 39 -21.67 49.20 2.99
C SER A 39 -21.63 50.26 1.92
N VAL A 40 -22.65 51.09 1.89
CA VAL A 40 -22.69 52.29 1.08
C VAL A 40 -21.59 53.21 1.57
N PHE A 41 -20.57 53.47 0.76
CA PHE A 41 -19.55 54.44 1.07
C PHE A 41 -20.11 55.86 0.74
N VAL A 42 -20.30 56.63 1.80
CA VAL A 42 -20.72 58.05 1.70
C VAL A 42 -19.56 58.96 2.05
N ASP A 43 -19.48 60.13 1.41
CA ASP A 43 -18.50 61.14 1.77
C ASP A 43 -18.91 61.90 3.06
N SER A 44 -18.08 62.81 3.51
CA SER A 44 -18.34 63.64 4.69
C SER A 44 -19.57 64.54 4.61
N LEU A 45 -20.23 64.61 3.44
CA LEU A 45 -21.44 65.35 3.15
C LEU A 45 -22.68 64.47 2.94
N GLY A 46 -22.53 63.12 3.05
CA GLY A 46 -23.63 62.18 2.94
C GLY A 46 -23.95 61.74 1.50
N ASN A 47 -23.07 61.98 0.52
CA ASN A 47 -23.28 61.54 -0.85
C ASN A 47 -22.68 60.16 -1.11
N GLU A 48 -23.36 59.28 -1.85
CA GLU A 48 -22.89 57.95 -2.22
C GLU A 48 -21.68 57.98 -3.18
N ILE A 49 -20.59 57.27 -2.80
CA ILE A 49 -19.38 57.16 -3.62
C ILE A 49 -19.40 55.79 -4.34
N ASN A 50 -19.45 55.77 -5.66
CA ASN A 50 -19.36 54.56 -6.43
C ASN A 50 -17.88 54.18 -6.71
N PRO A 51 -17.33 53.15 -6.11
CA PRO A 51 -15.92 52.78 -6.26
C PRO A 51 -15.54 52.31 -7.66
N LYS A 52 -16.50 51.88 -8.49
CA LYS A 52 -16.26 51.51 -9.89
C LYS A 52 -15.96 52.69 -10.81
N LEU A 53 -16.36 53.90 -10.45
CA LEU A 53 -16.11 55.11 -11.24
C LEU A 53 -14.71 55.69 -11.04
N LYS A 54 -14.00 55.25 -9.98
CA LYS A 54 -12.62 55.71 -9.70
C LYS A 54 -11.58 55.21 -10.73
N GLN A 55 -11.86 54.16 -11.50
CA GLN A 55 -10.93 53.56 -12.43
C GLN A 55 -11.15 53.94 -13.91
N ALA A 56 -12.15 54.75 -14.22
CA ALA A 56 -12.47 55.18 -15.59
C ALA A 56 -11.84 56.54 -15.89
N ASP A 57 -10.79 56.55 -16.70
CA ASP A 57 -10.18 57.76 -17.23
C ASP A 57 -10.96 58.37 -18.43
N ASP A 58 -11.83 57.57 -19.06
CA ASP A 58 -12.64 57.99 -20.21
C ASP A 58 -14.06 58.31 -19.75
N THR A 59 -14.39 59.62 -19.78
CA THR A 59 -15.68 60.18 -19.40
C THR A 59 -16.66 60.33 -20.55
N THR A 60 -16.32 59.95 -21.77
CA THR A 60 -17.13 60.21 -22.98
C THR A 60 -18.44 59.44 -22.99
N GLN A 61 -18.48 58.28 -22.35
CA GLN A 61 -19.67 57.42 -22.28
C GLN A 61 -20.49 57.58 -20.97
N MET A 62 -20.12 58.51 -20.09
CA MET A 62 -20.82 58.71 -18.83
C MET A 62 -22.01 59.67 -19.01
N ASP A 63 -23.11 59.40 -18.31
CA ASP A 63 -24.22 60.33 -18.18
C ASP A 63 -23.88 61.54 -17.30
N SER A 64 -24.77 62.53 -17.20
CA SER A 64 -24.55 63.77 -16.45
C SER A 64 -24.35 63.54 -14.96
N LEU A 65 -25.06 62.59 -14.37
CA LEU A 65 -24.97 62.24 -12.95
C LEU A 65 -23.66 61.47 -12.66
N GLN A 66 -23.32 60.52 -13.52
CA GLN A 66 -22.06 59.77 -13.43
C GLN A 66 -20.82 60.65 -13.56
N LYS A 67 -20.88 61.64 -14.47
CA LYS A 67 -19.82 62.65 -14.61
C LYS A 67 -19.69 63.53 -13.36
N ALA A 68 -20.78 63.86 -12.69
CA ALA A 68 -20.75 64.62 -11.47
C ALA A 68 -20.12 63.82 -10.33
N ILE A 69 -20.49 62.53 -10.19
CA ILE A 69 -19.92 61.61 -9.18
C ILE A 69 -18.43 61.38 -9.44
N TRP A 70 -18.04 61.13 -10.71
CA TRP A 70 -16.63 60.97 -11.08
C TRP A 70 -15.81 62.23 -10.77
N LYS A 71 -16.32 63.43 -11.07
CA LYS A 71 -15.67 64.68 -10.79
C LYS A 71 -15.50 64.93 -9.28
N HIS A 72 -16.52 64.59 -8.47
CA HIS A 72 -16.47 64.66 -7.02
C HIS A 72 -15.43 63.65 -6.45
N ASN A 73 -15.44 62.38 -6.88
CA ASN A 73 -14.48 61.40 -6.47
C ASN A 73 -13.03 61.79 -6.81
N LYS A 74 -12.83 62.41 -7.99
CA LYS A 74 -11.49 62.87 -8.39
C LYS A 74 -10.99 64.02 -7.51
N VAL A 75 -11.86 64.90 -7.13
CA VAL A 75 -11.50 66.00 -6.21
C VAL A 75 -11.16 65.44 -4.82
N VAL A 76 -11.88 64.43 -4.31
CA VAL A 76 -11.59 63.76 -3.06
C VAL A 76 -10.25 63.03 -3.13
N ASP A 77 -9.98 62.29 -4.22
CA ASP A 77 -8.71 61.57 -4.41
C ASP A 77 -7.51 62.55 -4.53
N ASP A 78 -7.67 63.66 -5.25
CA ASP A 78 -6.62 64.68 -5.35
C ASP A 78 -6.36 65.33 -3.99
N SER A 79 -7.39 65.59 -3.17
CA SER A 79 -7.22 66.13 -1.83
C SER A 79 -6.53 65.16 -0.87
N ILE A 80 -6.86 63.85 -0.91
CA ILE A 80 -6.20 62.80 -0.17
C ILE A 80 -4.73 62.66 -0.60
N ARG A 81 -4.46 62.79 -1.91
CA ARG A 81 -3.09 62.71 -2.46
C ARG A 81 -2.28 63.96 -2.02
N LEU A 82 -2.88 65.13 -2.04
CA LEU A 82 -2.22 66.37 -1.56
C LEU A 82 -1.95 66.33 -0.07
N ASP A 83 -2.88 65.76 0.75
CA ASP A 83 -2.68 65.61 2.20
C ASP A 83 -1.60 64.56 2.47
N SER A 84 -1.53 63.44 1.72
CA SER A 84 -0.47 62.45 1.82
C SER A 84 0.92 63.00 1.41
N ILE A 85 0.97 63.88 0.42
CA ILE A 85 2.19 64.57 0.01
C ILE A 85 2.60 65.61 1.06
N ALA A 86 1.66 66.34 1.67
CA ALA A 86 1.92 67.27 2.74
C ALA A 86 2.45 66.55 4.00
N ARG A 87 1.87 65.44 4.37
CA ARG A 87 2.37 64.60 5.48
C ARG A 87 3.77 64.05 5.20
N LYS A 88 4.10 63.64 3.96
CA LYS A 88 5.45 63.25 3.58
C LYS A 88 6.46 64.38 3.68
N LYS A 89 6.08 65.63 3.39
CA LYS A 89 6.95 66.81 3.51
C LYS A 89 7.19 67.21 4.97
N GLN A 90 6.26 66.87 5.91
CA GLN A 90 6.44 67.22 7.34
C GLN A 90 7.33 66.27 8.11
N GLY A 91 7.93 65.28 7.45
CA GLY A 91 8.90 64.38 8.08
C GLY A 91 8.32 63.41 9.11
N GLY A 92 7.01 63.23 9.17
CA GLY A 92 6.30 62.25 10.01
C GLY A 92 6.43 60.80 9.52
N VAL A 93 5.91 59.86 10.29
CA VAL A 93 5.74 58.45 9.91
C VAL A 93 4.56 58.27 8.93
N ASP A 94 4.62 57.26 8.07
CA ASP A 94 3.64 57.06 6.97
C ASP A 94 2.22 56.66 7.46
N ALA A 95 2.08 56.27 8.74
CA ALA A 95 0.82 55.84 9.33
C ALA A 95 0.76 56.19 10.84
N PRO A 96 -0.41 56.23 11.46
CA PRO A 96 -0.52 56.41 12.88
C PRO A 96 0.10 55.25 13.65
N VAL A 97 0.78 55.57 14.77
CA VAL A 97 1.33 54.59 15.71
C VAL A 97 0.35 54.47 16.87
N ASN A 98 -0.29 53.32 17.01
CA ASN A 98 -1.15 53.03 18.15
C ASN A 98 -0.30 52.39 19.25
N TYR A 99 -0.46 52.82 20.48
CA TYR A 99 0.28 52.28 21.62
C TYR A 99 -0.64 52.13 22.83
N GLN A 100 -0.38 51.10 23.62
CA GLN A 100 -1.10 50.77 24.85
C GLN A 100 -0.12 50.26 25.89
N ALA A 101 -0.39 50.58 27.17
CA ALA A 101 0.34 50.06 28.31
C ALA A 101 -0.66 49.77 29.43
N ASP A 102 -0.46 48.64 30.13
CA ASP A 102 -1.39 48.25 31.19
C ASP A 102 -1.09 48.94 32.51
N ASP A 103 0.17 49.35 32.76
CA ASP A 103 0.60 49.87 34.03
C ASP A 103 0.69 51.39 34.00
N SER A 104 1.60 51.97 33.21
CA SER A 104 1.76 53.41 33.10
C SER A 104 2.33 53.88 31.78
N LEU A 105 1.98 55.11 31.37
CA LEU A 105 2.53 55.78 30.24
C LEU A 105 3.09 57.15 30.71
N VAL A 106 4.40 57.35 30.52
CA VAL A 106 5.10 58.59 30.89
C VAL A 106 5.61 59.22 29.60
N TYR A 107 5.19 60.47 29.36
CA TYR A 107 5.68 61.27 28.25
C TYR A 107 6.61 62.37 28.69
N ASP A 108 7.90 62.32 28.30
CA ASP A 108 8.86 63.39 28.49
C ASP A 108 8.73 64.38 27.31
N ALA A 109 8.07 65.48 27.61
CA ALA A 109 7.79 66.54 26.63
C ALA A 109 9.06 67.23 26.14
N LYS A 110 10.10 67.29 26.98
CA LYS A 110 11.37 67.94 26.63
C LYS A 110 12.17 67.13 25.58
N ASN A 111 12.27 65.85 25.81
CA ASN A 111 13.01 64.97 24.94
C ASN A 111 12.13 64.28 23.90
N LYS A 112 10.79 64.51 23.94
CA LYS A 112 9.77 63.85 23.07
C LYS A 112 9.83 62.34 23.07
N VAL A 113 10.03 61.76 24.25
CA VAL A 113 10.11 60.31 24.43
C VAL A 113 8.90 59.83 25.28
N ALA A 114 8.19 58.83 24.76
CA ALA A 114 7.15 58.15 25.50
C ALA A 114 7.73 56.86 26.08
N TYR A 115 7.50 56.60 27.37
CA TYR A 115 7.83 55.36 28.07
C TYR A 115 6.53 54.65 28.46
N LEU A 116 6.44 53.37 28.06
CA LEU A 116 5.31 52.48 28.33
C LEU A 116 5.80 51.35 29.25
N TYR A 117 5.03 51.08 30.29
CA TYR A 117 5.34 50.06 31.28
C TYR A 117 4.18 49.09 31.45
N GLY A 118 4.51 47.82 31.71
CA GLY A 118 3.57 46.70 31.94
C GLY A 118 2.84 46.28 30.65
N ASN A 119 3.04 45.09 30.17
CA ASN A 119 2.42 44.47 28.95
C ASN A 119 2.14 45.47 27.82
N SER A 120 3.14 46.30 27.55
CA SER A 120 3.00 47.38 26.57
C SER A 120 2.94 46.85 25.15
N ASN A 121 2.11 47.45 24.33
CA ASN A 121 1.95 47.10 22.91
C ASN A 121 2.03 48.34 22.03
N VAL A 122 2.75 48.22 20.91
CA VAL A 122 2.87 49.27 19.88
C VAL A 122 2.55 48.65 18.51
N LYS A 123 1.52 49.19 17.86
CA LYS A 123 1.08 48.78 16.52
C LYS A 123 1.34 49.89 15.50
N TYR A 124 1.97 49.47 14.38
CA TYR A 124 2.27 50.36 13.27
C TYR A 124 2.15 49.63 11.94
N THR A 125 1.17 49.95 11.13
CA THR A 125 0.86 49.24 9.88
C THR A 125 0.65 47.72 10.08
N ASN A 126 1.58 46.88 9.60
CA ASN A 126 1.60 45.44 9.80
C ASN A 126 2.58 44.97 10.89
N MET A 127 3.08 45.89 11.72
CA MET A 127 3.96 45.62 12.83
C MET A 127 3.18 45.63 14.14
N ASP A 128 3.44 44.64 14.98
CA ASP A 128 2.93 44.55 16.35
C ASP A 128 4.13 44.21 17.28
N LEU A 129 4.42 45.12 18.23
CA LEU A 129 5.51 44.95 19.17
C LEU A 129 4.94 44.97 20.59
N SER A 130 5.04 43.87 21.29
CA SER A 130 4.65 43.74 22.70
C SER A 130 5.86 43.51 23.58
N SER A 131 5.90 44.13 24.77
CA SER A 131 6.97 43.98 25.76
C SER A 131 6.56 44.59 27.08
N ASP A 132 7.25 44.23 28.17
CA ASP A 132 7.03 44.84 29.49
C ASP A 132 7.45 46.30 29.52
N ARG A 133 8.54 46.65 28.80
CA ARG A 133 9.00 48.05 28.70
C ARG A 133 9.23 48.47 27.25
N ILE A 134 8.55 49.58 26.85
CA ILE A 134 8.77 50.14 25.51
C ILE A 134 9.09 51.64 25.68
N SER A 135 10.14 52.09 25.03
CA SER A 135 10.47 53.53 24.92
C SER A 135 10.39 53.96 23.44
N MET A 136 9.67 55.02 23.17
CA MET A 136 9.41 55.52 21.84
C MET A 136 9.92 56.99 21.72
N ASP A 137 10.97 57.19 20.93
CA ASP A 137 11.59 58.46 20.58
C ASP A 137 10.88 59.01 19.33
N MET A 138 10.06 60.04 19.54
CA MET A 138 9.23 60.62 18.47
C MET A 138 10.06 61.41 17.46
N ASP A 139 11.15 62.09 17.89
CA ASP A 139 12.00 62.86 17.01
C ASP A 139 12.79 61.94 16.04
N LYS A 140 13.35 60.86 16.56
CA LYS A 140 14.14 59.93 15.78
C LYS A 140 13.30 58.83 15.15
N SER A 141 11.99 58.79 15.44
CA SER A 141 11.06 57.77 15.01
C SER A 141 11.54 56.36 15.36
N ASN A 142 12.16 56.17 16.54
CA ASN A 142 12.68 54.92 17.05
C ASN A 142 11.78 54.37 18.16
N VAL A 143 11.54 53.09 18.15
CA VAL A 143 11.02 52.37 19.30
C VAL A 143 12.07 51.37 19.81
N LYS A 144 12.25 51.31 21.13
CA LYS A 144 13.11 50.33 21.79
C LYS A 144 12.25 49.57 22.82
N ALA A 145 12.29 48.23 22.75
CA ALA A 145 11.60 47.39 23.70
C ALA A 145 12.59 46.46 24.41
N MET A 146 12.30 46.19 25.71
CA MET A 146 13.09 45.29 26.56
C MET A 146 12.19 44.71 27.64
N GLY A 147 12.49 43.50 28.06
CA GLY A 147 11.87 42.92 29.27
C GLY A 147 12.43 43.52 30.55
N THR A 148 11.79 43.25 31.67
CA THR A 148 12.22 43.62 33.02
C THR A 148 12.87 42.42 33.70
N PRO A 149 14.07 42.59 34.33
CA PRO A 149 14.68 41.51 35.11
C PRO A 149 13.77 41.09 36.25
N ASP A 150 13.46 39.79 36.32
CA ASP A 150 12.62 39.19 37.35
C ASP A 150 13.17 37.77 37.67
N SER A 151 13.65 37.61 38.88
CA SER A 151 14.24 36.34 39.34
C SER A 151 13.22 35.20 39.49
N THR A 152 11.93 35.53 39.47
CA THR A 152 10.85 34.52 39.55
C THR A 152 10.36 34.05 38.17
N ALA A 153 10.73 34.78 37.12
CA ALA A 153 10.35 34.44 35.75
C ALA A 153 11.28 33.39 35.14
N GLU A 154 10.74 32.50 34.39
CA GLU A 154 11.51 31.50 33.62
C GLU A 154 12.49 32.22 32.68
N GLY A 155 13.80 31.96 32.85
CA GLY A 155 14.85 32.68 32.12
C GLY A 155 15.21 34.07 32.69
N GLY A 156 14.77 34.45 33.88
CA GLY A 156 15.21 35.67 34.62
C GLY A 156 14.76 37.02 34.05
N ILE A 157 13.87 37.03 33.04
CA ILE A 157 13.36 38.22 32.39
C ILE A 157 11.87 38.11 32.13
N LYS A 158 11.08 38.98 32.72
CA LYS A 158 9.63 39.06 32.49
C LYS A 158 9.30 39.96 31.29
N GLY A 159 8.30 39.54 30.49
CA GLY A 159 7.76 40.33 29.38
C GLY A 159 8.77 40.65 28.29
N LYS A 160 9.54 39.61 27.83
CA LYS A 160 10.45 39.73 26.70
C LYS A 160 9.75 40.31 25.47
N PRO A 161 10.42 41.14 24.67
CA PRO A 161 9.82 41.72 23.48
C PRO A 161 9.46 40.66 22.44
N VAL A 162 8.20 40.67 22.02
CA VAL A 162 7.70 39.88 20.89
C VAL A 162 7.37 40.85 19.75
N PHE A 163 8.09 40.70 18.67
CA PHE A 163 7.95 41.54 17.48
C PHE A 163 7.32 40.73 16.35
N LYS A 164 6.13 41.11 15.93
CA LYS A 164 5.43 40.49 14.79
C LYS A 164 5.42 41.44 13.60
N MET A 165 5.69 40.90 12.40
CA MET A 165 5.63 41.67 11.17
C MET A 165 5.11 40.81 10.03
N GLY A 166 3.85 41.00 9.67
CA GLY A 166 3.14 40.09 8.75
C GLY A 166 2.90 38.73 9.39
N SER A 167 3.39 37.65 8.77
CA SER A 167 3.34 36.27 9.28
C SER A 167 4.45 35.95 10.27
N ASP A 168 5.53 36.73 10.28
CA ASP A 168 6.76 36.39 11.01
C ASP A 168 6.71 36.90 12.44
N THR A 169 7.07 36.03 13.38
CA THR A 169 7.19 36.37 14.82
C THR A 169 8.65 36.23 15.25
N TYR A 170 9.12 37.19 16.01
CA TYR A 170 10.47 37.24 16.53
C TYR A 170 10.42 37.48 18.04
N ASP A 171 10.85 36.47 18.79
CA ASP A 171 11.04 36.60 20.23
C ASP A 171 12.46 37.12 20.50
N THR A 172 12.62 38.11 21.36
CA THR A 172 13.91 38.78 21.50
C THR A 172 14.14 39.23 22.94
N ASP A 173 15.42 39.46 23.33
CA ASP A 173 15.72 40.06 24.61
C ASP A 173 15.63 41.60 24.53
N THR A 174 16.08 42.17 23.40
CA THR A 174 15.94 43.61 23.14
C THR A 174 15.80 43.88 21.66
N ILE A 175 14.92 44.80 21.31
CA ILE A 175 14.73 45.27 19.93
C ILE A 175 14.74 46.78 19.87
N LYS A 176 15.38 47.34 18.84
CA LYS A 176 15.31 48.73 18.44
C LYS A 176 14.85 48.77 16.98
N PHE A 177 13.68 49.37 16.75
CA PHE A 177 13.09 49.49 15.40
C PHE A 177 12.91 50.98 15.06
N ASN A 178 13.16 51.35 13.80
CA ASN A 178 12.95 52.68 13.29
C ASN A 178 11.80 52.69 12.28
N PHE A 179 10.76 53.45 12.58
CA PHE A 179 9.54 53.52 11.79
C PHE A 179 9.73 54.08 10.37
N LYS A 180 10.66 55.09 10.20
CA LYS A 180 10.94 55.66 8.87
C LYS A 180 11.76 54.74 7.98
N SER A 181 12.87 54.23 8.50
CA SER A 181 13.78 53.35 7.72
C SER A 181 13.33 51.91 7.66
N LYS A 182 12.35 51.49 8.50
CA LYS A 182 11.86 50.14 8.66
C LYS A 182 12.96 49.10 8.98
N LYS A 183 14.07 49.61 9.60
CA LYS A 183 15.22 48.81 10.03
C LYS A 183 15.11 48.45 11.51
N ALA A 184 15.56 47.25 11.85
CA ALA A 184 15.64 46.81 13.23
C ALA A 184 17.05 46.34 13.61
N LEU A 185 17.43 46.60 14.89
CA LEU A 185 18.54 45.92 15.56
C LEU A 185 17.97 45.06 16.67
N ILE A 186 18.30 43.79 16.67
CA ILE A 186 17.70 42.76 17.53
C ILE A 186 18.82 42.02 18.24
N ASN A 187 18.73 41.85 19.55
CA ASN A 187 19.63 40.99 20.30
C ASN A 187 18.91 39.75 20.76
N ASN A 188 19.59 38.59 20.64
CA ASN A 188 19.10 37.28 21.02
C ASN A 188 17.72 36.99 20.38
N VAL A 189 17.67 37.00 19.05
CA VAL A 189 16.45 36.67 18.29
C VAL A 189 16.24 35.17 18.25
N TYR A 190 15.01 34.77 18.50
CA TYR A 190 14.46 33.44 18.19
C TYR A 190 13.31 33.61 17.22
N THR A 191 13.32 32.90 16.14
CA THR A 191 12.25 32.93 15.12
C THR A 191 12.05 31.58 14.51
N GLU A 192 10.79 31.19 14.38
CA GLU A 192 10.37 30.04 13.62
C GLU A 192 10.26 30.43 12.13
N GLN A 193 10.94 29.70 11.28
CA GLN A 193 10.90 29.89 9.84
C GLN A 193 10.49 28.55 9.18
N GLU A 194 9.21 28.40 8.87
CA GLU A 194 8.57 27.20 8.32
C GLU A 194 8.81 25.93 9.16
N ASP A 195 9.77 25.09 8.80
CA ASP A 195 10.07 23.82 9.49
C ASP A 195 11.33 23.91 10.37
N GLY A 196 11.89 25.09 10.61
CA GLY A 196 13.11 25.26 11.39
C GLY A 196 13.12 26.47 12.30
N PHE A 197 13.95 26.40 13.32
CA PHE A 197 14.15 27.43 14.33
C PHE A 197 15.50 28.09 14.13
N LEU A 198 15.50 29.39 14.07
CA LEU A 198 16.70 30.19 13.89
C LEU A 198 16.91 31.11 15.09
N THR A 199 18.06 31.02 15.71
CA THR A 199 18.49 31.93 16.78
C THR A 199 19.68 32.79 16.30
N GLY A 200 19.82 33.95 16.84
CA GLY A 200 20.97 34.84 16.52
C GLY A 200 21.28 35.78 17.68
N MET A 201 22.56 35.85 18.08
CA MET A 201 22.97 36.76 19.18
C MET A 201 22.83 38.24 18.82
N LYS A 202 23.27 38.63 17.62
CA LYS A 202 23.10 39.99 17.09
C LYS A 202 22.51 39.91 15.69
N SER A 203 21.38 40.56 15.50
CA SER A 203 20.64 40.54 14.26
C SER A 203 20.27 41.94 13.79
N LYS A 204 20.35 42.15 12.48
CA LYS A 204 19.97 43.41 11.83
C LYS A 204 18.98 43.11 10.74
N ARG A 205 17.78 43.66 10.84
CA ARG A 205 16.75 43.61 9.79
C ARG A 205 16.85 44.85 8.92
N ASP A 206 16.88 44.67 7.63
CA ASP A 206 16.87 45.73 6.65
C ASP A 206 15.44 46.14 6.25
N SER A 207 15.30 47.27 5.55
CA SER A 207 14.03 47.76 5.03
C SER A 207 13.31 46.81 4.10
N SER A 208 14.06 45.94 3.37
CA SER A 208 13.54 44.91 2.49
C SER A 208 13.08 43.64 3.22
N GLY A 209 13.20 43.57 4.55
CA GLY A 209 12.87 42.37 5.32
C GLY A 209 14.01 41.38 5.49
N VAL A 210 15.14 41.57 4.83
CA VAL A 210 16.31 40.70 4.95
C VAL A 210 16.94 40.84 6.33
N ILE A 211 17.27 39.70 6.97
CA ILE A 211 17.88 39.68 8.29
C ILE A 211 19.34 39.21 8.17
N TYR A 212 20.25 39.96 8.73
CA TYR A 212 21.66 39.61 8.86
C TYR A 212 21.93 39.19 10.30
N LEU A 213 22.44 37.95 10.44
CA LEU A 213 22.74 37.33 11.73
C LEU A 213 24.24 37.21 11.96
N GLN A 214 24.65 37.39 13.18
CA GLN A 214 25.99 37.07 13.67
C GLN A 214 25.86 36.06 14.84
N HIS A 215 26.66 35.01 14.82
CA HIS A 215 26.60 33.91 15.79
C HIS A 215 25.17 33.33 15.91
N GLY A 216 24.66 32.83 14.77
CA GLY A 216 23.35 32.19 14.71
C GLY A 216 23.44 30.69 14.95
N ARG A 217 22.29 30.11 15.36
CA ARG A 217 22.08 28.67 15.40
C ARG A 217 20.83 28.35 14.56
N TYR A 218 20.93 27.33 13.75
CA TYR A 218 19.77 26.81 13.00
C TYR A 218 19.53 25.36 13.41
N THR A 219 18.32 25.05 13.78
CA THR A 219 17.88 23.70 14.12
C THR A 219 16.47 23.46 13.62
N THR A 220 16.09 22.21 13.44
CA THR A 220 14.72 21.76 13.20
C THR A 220 14.11 21.08 14.45
N CYS A 221 14.84 21.10 15.56
CA CYS A 221 14.37 20.67 16.86
C CYS A 221 13.57 21.78 17.51
N ASP A 222 12.38 21.51 18.00
CA ASP A 222 11.49 22.46 18.66
C ASP A 222 11.75 22.61 20.18
N ASP A 223 12.77 21.88 20.69
CA ASP A 223 13.21 22.04 22.07
C ASP A 223 13.98 23.36 22.27
N PRO A 224 13.75 24.09 23.36
CA PRO A 224 14.57 25.26 23.73
C PRO A 224 16.07 24.96 23.85
N HIS A 225 16.43 23.70 24.20
CA HIS A 225 17.77 23.17 24.21
C HIS A 225 17.89 22.09 23.14
N PRO A 226 18.09 22.46 21.86
CA PRO A 226 18.03 21.53 20.77
C PRO A 226 19.14 20.47 20.82
N ASP A 227 18.79 19.20 20.61
CA ASP A 227 19.75 18.09 20.56
C ASP A 227 20.83 18.26 19.49
N PHE A 228 20.52 19.02 18.44
CA PHE A 228 21.48 19.36 17.39
C PHE A 228 21.19 20.74 16.81
N TYR A 229 22.23 21.41 16.37
CA TYR A 229 22.11 22.68 15.62
C TYR A 229 23.33 22.91 14.72
N ILE A 230 23.10 23.66 13.65
CA ILE A 230 24.20 24.19 12.84
C ILE A 230 24.57 25.55 13.41
N SER A 231 25.80 25.67 13.89
CA SER A 231 26.36 26.93 14.38
C SER A 231 26.83 27.76 13.18
N LEU A 232 26.25 28.94 13.02
CA LEU A 232 26.48 29.84 11.88
C LEU A 232 27.31 31.04 12.35
N SER A 233 28.49 31.26 11.78
CA SER A 233 29.30 32.45 12.12
C SER A 233 28.62 33.73 11.67
N ARG A 234 28.10 33.74 10.44
CA ARG A 234 27.32 34.82 9.84
C ARG A 234 26.29 34.23 8.89
N ALA A 235 25.09 34.79 8.88
CA ALA A 235 24.06 34.37 7.95
C ALA A 235 23.24 35.55 7.43
N LYS A 236 22.72 35.42 6.21
CA LYS A 236 21.76 36.29 5.58
C LYS A 236 20.49 35.49 5.37
N VAL A 237 19.44 35.87 6.06
CA VAL A 237 18.13 35.23 6.02
C VAL A 237 17.20 36.03 5.15
N ARG A 238 16.60 35.41 4.15
CA ARG A 238 15.51 35.95 3.36
C ARG A 238 14.22 35.21 3.76
N PRO A 239 13.38 35.78 4.63
CA PRO A 239 12.19 35.09 5.14
C PRO A 239 11.34 34.48 4.02
N GLY A 240 10.88 33.24 4.18
CA GLY A 240 10.12 32.51 3.19
C GLY A 240 10.86 32.11 1.91
N LYS A 241 12.20 32.32 1.84
CA LYS A 241 13.02 31.96 0.68
C LYS A 241 14.18 31.06 1.06
N ASP A 242 15.20 31.60 1.71
CA ASP A 242 16.43 30.85 2.05
C ASP A 242 17.25 31.50 3.15
N VAL A 243 18.21 30.71 3.66
CA VAL A 243 19.32 31.19 4.48
C VAL A 243 20.62 30.94 3.72
N VAL A 244 21.40 32.00 3.52
CA VAL A 244 22.78 31.93 3.01
C VAL A 244 23.71 32.18 4.15
N PHE A 245 24.67 31.28 4.39
CA PHE A 245 25.57 31.39 5.53
C PHE A 245 27.05 31.22 5.15
N GLY A 246 27.91 31.85 5.94
CA GLY A 246 29.34 31.69 5.89
C GLY A 246 29.82 30.45 6.65
N PRO A 247 31.04 30.47 7.24
CA PRO A 247 31.55 29.30 7.96
C PRO A 247 30.54 28.80 9.00
N ALA A 248 30.25 27.52 8.92
CA ALA A 248 29.30 26.84 9.80
C ALA A 248 29.82 25.47 10.19
N TYR A 249 29.46 24.99 11.36
CA TYR A 249 29.76 23.64 11.83
C TYR A 249 28.57 23.05 12.58
N LEU A 250 28.48 21.74 12.54
CA LEU A 250 27.44 20.98 13.19
C LEU A 250 27.78 20.75 14.67
N VAL A 251 26.81 20.93 15.54
CA VAL A 251 26.89 20.60 16.97
C VAL A 251 25.79 19.61 17.29
N VAL A 252 26.14 18.53 17.97
CA VAL A 252 25.20 17.46 18.39
C VAL A 252 25.40 17.24 19.89
N CYS A 253 24.33 17.35 20.68
CA CYS A 253 24.37 17.28 22.13
C CYS A 253 25.48 18.18 22.73
N ASP A 254 25.56 19.42 22.25
CA ASP A 254 26.58 20.43 22.60
C ASP A 254 28.04 20.08 22.27
N VAL A 255 28.29 18.95 21.59
CA VAL A 255 29.62 18.56 21.12
C VAL A 255 29.81 19.05 19.66
N PRO A 256 30.81 19.92 19.39
CA PRO A 256 31.08 20.33 18.00
C PRO A 256 31.65 19.16 17.20
N MET A 257 31.02 18.87 16.09
CA MET A 257 31.43 17.81 15.17
C MET A 257 32.54 18.33 14.22
N PRO A 258 33.47 17.49 13.78
CA PRO A 258 34.56 17.88 12.90
C PRO A 258 34.09 18.17 11.44
N LEU A 259 32.82 18.38 11.24
CA LEU A 259 32.24 18.72 9.96
C LEU A 259 32.01 20.25 9.89
N ALA A 260 32.87 20.94 9.19
CA ALA A 260 32.77 22.39 8.94
C ALA A 260 32.53 22.67 7.46
N ILE A 261 31.59 23.57 7.17
CA ILE A 261 31.27 24.01 5.82
C ILE A 261 31.67 25.47 5.69
N PRO A 262 32.55 25.85 4.76
CA PRO A 262 33.02 27.24 4.63
C PRO A 262 31.94 28.19 4.14
N TYR A 263 30.98 27.69 3.36
CA TYR A 263 29.88 28.45 2.78
C TYR A 263 28.75 27.52 2.37
N GLY A 264 27.48 27.92 2.59
CA GLY A 264 26.33 27.13 2.21
C GLY A 264 25.03 27.93 2.17
N PHE A 265 23.97 27.27 1.79
CA PHE A 265 22.61 27.80 1.86
C PHE A 265 21.60 26.66 2.06
N PHE A 266 20.47 26.95 2.70
CA PHE A 266 19.30 26.09 2.70
C PHE A 266 18.05 26.89 2.40
N PRO A 267 17.19 26.35 1.52
CA PRO A 267 15.92 27.02 1.19
C PRO A 267 14.86 26.75 2.27
N PHE A 268 14.01 27.73 2.53
CA PHE A 268 12.78 27.61 3.33
C PHE A 268 11.58 27.25 2.46
N THR A 269 11.69 26.43 1.48
CA THR A 269 10.57 26.13 0.60
C THR A 269 9.98 24.77 0.91
N LYS A 270 8.66 24.67 1.03
CA LYS A 270 7.92 23.40 1.05
C LYS A 270 7.93 22.68 -0.29
N SER A 271 8.57 23.26 -1.31
CA SER A 271 8.72 22.69 -2.64
C SER A 271 9.99 21.82 -2.72
N TYR A 272 9.94 20.81 -3.56
CA TYR A 272 11.11 19.97 -3.87
C TYR A 272 12.28 20.82 -4.31
N SER A 273 13.45 20.60 -3.70
CA SER A 273 14.71 21.21 -4.12
C SER A 273 15.73 20.13 -4.48
N SER A 274 16.51 20.40 -5.53
CA SER A 274 17.64 19.54 -5.91
C SER A 274 18.77 19.69 -4.90
N GLY A 275 19.53 18.61 -4.66
CA GLY A 275 20.62 18.63 -3.70
C GLY A 275 21.47 17.38 -3.71
N PHE A 276 22.62 17.45 -3.04
CA PHE A 276 23.52 16.32 -2.84
C PHE A 276 23.00 15.40 -1.75
N ILE A 277 23.16 14.10 -1.95
CA ILE A 277 22.89 13.06 -0.97
C ILE A 277 24.24 12.61 -0.43
N MET A 278 24.42 12.73 0.88
CA MET A 278 25.67 12.33 1.54
C MET A 278 25.79 10.81 1.53
N PRO A 279 26.98 10.27 1.16
CA PRO A 279 27.20 8.83 1.18
C PRO A 279 27.29 8.32 2.61
N THR A 280 26.84 7.09 2.82
CA THR A 280 27.14 6.31 4.00
C THR A 280 28.52 5.68 3.87
N TYR A 281 29.27 5.64 4.95
CA TYR A 281 30.61 5.05 4.98
C TYR A 281 30.64 3.86 5.96
N GLY A 282 31.54 2.94 5.72
CA GLY A 282 31.73 1.77 6.56
C GLY A 282 32.80 0.85 5.99
N ASP A 283 32.92 -0.33 6.56
CA ASP A 283 33.85 -1.36 6.11
C ASP A 283 33.17 -2.71 5.96
N GLU A 284 33.68 -3.51 5.08
CA GLU A 284 33.28 -4.89 4.82
C GLU A 284 34.49 -5.77 4.55
N THR A 285 34.53 -6.95 5.16
CA THR A 285 35.68 -7.85 5.07
C THR A 285 36.01 -8.28 3.63
N ALA A 286 34.98 -8.53 2.81
CA ALA A 286 35.14 -9.02 1.44
C ALA A 286 35.57 -7.94 0.45
N ARG A 287 35.05 -6.69 0.58
CA ARG A 287 35.19 -5.60 -0.40
C ARG A 287 35.98 -4.39 0.13
N GLY A 288 36.30 -4.36 1.43
CA GLY A 288 37.05 -3.28 2.10
C GLY A 288 36.16 -2.10 2.51
N PHE A 289 36.78 -0.93 2.69
CA PHE A 289 36.02 0.29 3.03
C PHE A 289 35.12 0.72 1.87
N TYR A 290 33.98 1.29 2.22
CA TYR A 290 33.01 1.74 1.22
C TYR A 290 32.48 3.15 1.49
N LEU A 291 32.09 3.80 0.40
CA LEU A 291 31.17 4.93 0.36
C LEU A 291 29.97 4.51 -0.48
N ARG A 292 28.78 4.51 0.10
CA ARG A 292 27.56 4.00 -0.55
C ARG A 292 26.43 4.99 -0.50
N ASP A 293 25.49 4.85 -1.43
CA ASP A 293 24.26 5.61 -1.50
C ASP A 293 24.46 7.13 -1.55
N GLY A 294 25.67 7.57 -1.95
CA GLY A 294 25.98 8.97 -2.20
C GLY A 294 25.59 9.38 -3.61
N GLY A 295 25.15 10.64 -3.80
CA GLY A 295 24.77 11.08 -5.12
C GLY A 295 24.08 12.41 -5.19
N TYR A 296 23.15 12.53 -6.13
CA TYR A 296 22.43 13.78 -6.36
C TYR A 296 20.94 13.54 -6.61
N TYR A 297 20.10 14.30 -5.94
CA TYR A 297 18.66 14.35 -6.12
C TYR A 297 18.30 15.51 -7.05
N PHE A 298 17.62 15.21 -8.14
CA PHE A 298 17.09 16.16 -9.11
C PHE A 298 15.60 16.37 -8.89
N ALA A 299 15.22 17.53 -8.38
CA ALA A 299 13.82 17.96 -8.33
C ALA A 299 13.42 18.51 -9.69
N MET A 300 13.00 17.62 -10.61
CA MET A 300 12.71 18.00 -11.99
C MET A 300 11.46 18.89 -12.09
N ASN A 301 10.37 18.48 -11.48
CA ASN A 301 9.12 19.24 -11.38
C ASN A 301 8.15 18.61 -10.37
N ASP A 302 7.00 19.22 -10.14
CA ASP A 302 5.96 18.74 -9.21
C ASP A 302 5.39 17.35 -9.54
N LYS A 303 5.78 16.73 -10.65
CA LYS A 303 5.20 15.47 -11.14
C LYS A 303 6.19 14.32 -11.14
N TRP A 304 7.50 14.59 -11.18
CA TRP A 304 8.52 13.55 -11.18
C TRP A 304 9.85 14.06 -10.66
N ASP A 305 10.60 13.19 -10.05
CA ASP A 305 11.93 13.39 -9.52
C ASP A 305 12.92 12.38 -10.11
N LEU A 306 14.19 12.59 -9.89
CA LEU A 306 15.26 11.65 -10.23
C LEU A 306 16.34 11.67 -9.16
N LYS A 307 16.68 10.50 -8.64
CA LYS A 307 17.74 10.28 -7.67
C LYS A 307 18.81 9.40 -8.31
N LEU A 308 20.02 9.92 -8.43
CA LEU A 308 21.17 9.17 -8.92
C LEU A 308 22.10 8.92 -7.74
N LEU A 309 22.44 7.66 -7.48
CA LEU A 309 23.32 7.24 -6.40
C LEU A 309 24.45 6.39 -6.94
N GLY A 310 25.60 6.53 -6.29
CA GLY A 310 26.79 5.71 -6.56
C GLY A 310 27.27 5.01 -5.30
N GLU A 311 27.99 3.94 -5.49
CA GLU A 311 28.74 3.24 -4.45
C GLU A 311 30.10 2.82 -4.97
N ILE A 312 31.12 2.92 -4.10
CA ILE A 312 32.49 2.52 -4.38
C ILE A 312 33.09 1.82 -3.17
N TYR A 313 33.96 0.86 -3.44
CA TYR A 313 34.68 0.07 -2.45
C TYR A 313 36.18 0.06 -2.72
N THR A 314 36.97 -0.03 -1.69
CA THR A 314 38.46 0.05 -1.82
C THR A 314 39.08 -1.11 -2.58
N LYS A 315 38.45 -2.30 -2.63
CA LYS A 315 38.90 -3.44 -3.41
C LYS A 315 38.43 -3.42 -4.88
N GLY A 316 37.82 -2.31 -5.34
CA GLY A 316 37.48 -2.06 -6.73
C GLY A 316 36.06 -2.43 -7.14
N SER A 317 35.17 -2.82 -6.20
CA SER A 317 33.73 -2.94 -6.48
C SER A 317 33.12 -1.54 -6.63
N TRP A 318 32.14 -1.41 -7.50
CA TRP A 318 31.39 -0.17 -7.68
C TRP A 318 29.96 -0.43 -8.13
N GLY A 319 29.09 0.53 -7.96
CA GLY A 319 27.71 0.44 -8.39
C GLY A 319 27.09 1.81 -8.66
N LEU A 320 26.08 1.81 -9.52
CA LEU A 320 25.27 2.97 -9.84
C LEU A 320 23.79 2.61 -9.73
N SER A 321 23.02 3.50 -9.15
CA SER A 321 21.57 3.34 -9.10
C SER A 321 20.85 4.62 -9.47
N ALA A 322 19.68 4.46 -10.10
CA ALA A 322 18.77 5.53 -10.47
C ALA A 322 17.38 5.21 -9.94
N ALA A 323 16.82 6.10 -9.15
CA ALA A 323 15.46 6.00 -8.64
C ALA A 323 14.66 7.23 -9.05
N SER A 324 13.42 7.04 -9.45
CA SER A 324 12.53 8.11 -9.87
C SER A 324 11.11 7.81 -9.41
N ASN A 325 10.45 8.78 -8.82
CA ASN A 325 9.04 8.73 -8.52
C ASN A 325 8.30 9.71 -9.41
N TYR A 326 7.15 9.30 -9.92
CA TYR A 326 6.33 10.17 -10.72
C TYR A 326 4.87 10.05 -10.35
N ARG A 327 4.19 11.21 -10.29
CA ARG A 327 2.78 11.27 -9.91
C ARG A 327 2.07 12.43 -10.60
N LYS A 328 0.93 12.14 -11.17
CA LYS A 328 -0.02 13.16 -11.63
C LYS A 328 -1.37 12.89 -10.99
N ARG A 329 -1.78 13.79 -10.09
CA ARG A 329 -3.03 13.65 -9.31
C ARG A 329 -4.21 13.32 -10.22
N TYR A 330 -5.02 12.32 -9.85
CA TYR A 330 -6.17 11.79 -10.61
C TYR A 330 -5.84 11.22 -12.00
N LYS A 331 -4.57 10.96 -12.32
CA LYS A 331 -4.18 10.34 -13.60
C LYS A 331 -3.34 9.09 -13.41
N TYR A 332 -2.16 9.20 -12.80
CA TYR A 332 -1.26 8.07 -12.59
C TYR A 332 -0.26 8.35 -11.48
N SER A 333 0.30 7.28 -10.94
CA SER A 333 1.45 7.30 -10.07
C SER A 333 2.34 6.10 -10.36
N GLY A 334 3.62 6.21 -10.04
CA GLY A 334 4.55 5.11 -10.20
C GLY A 334 5.93 5.45 -9.69
N SER A 335 6.77 4.42 -9.63
CA SER A 335 8.18 4.52 -9.28
C SER A 335 9.01 3.68 -10.24
N PHE A 336 10.21 4.13 -10.48
CA PHE A 336 11.21 3.43 -11.29
C PHE A 336 12.50 3.34 -10.48
N PHE A 337 13.12 2.17 -10.47
CA PHE A 337 14.40 1.93 -9.85
C PHE A 337 15.24 1.05 -10.76
N PHE A 338 16.45 1.47 -11.03
CA PHE A 338 17.47 0.69 -11.73
C PHE A 338 18.75 0.72 -10.93
N SER A 339 19.41 -0.41 -10.77
CA SER A 339 20.71 -0.52 -10.12
C SER A 339 21.60 -1.48 -10.90
N TYR A 340 22.83 -1.10 -11.10
CA TYR A 340 23.89 -1.92 -11.66
C TYR A 340 25.06 -1.97 -10.69
N GLN A 341 25.63 -3.15 -10.49
CA GLN A 341 26.72 -3.40 -9.57
C GLN A 341 27.77 -4.30 -10.24
N ASP A 342 29.04 -3.89 -10.17
CA ASP A 342 30.21 -4.72 -10.44
C ASP A 342 30.86 -5.06 -9.09
N THR A 343 30.71 -6.32 -8.69
CA THR A 343 31.15 -6.81 -7.38
C THR A 343 32.40 -7.64 -7.51
N LYS A 344 33.46 -7.21 -6.81
CA LYS A 344 34.75 -7.91 -6.70
C LYS A 344 34.94 -8.30 -5.24
N ASN A 345 34.96 -9.59 -4.98
CA ASN A 345 35.20 -10.14 -3.65
C ASN A 345 36.59 -10.77 -3.60
N GLY A 346 37.26 -10.57 -2.44
CA GLY A 346 38.64 -11.03 -2.27
C GLY A 346 39.66 -10.11 -2.93
N ASP A 347 40.94 -10.53 -2.91
CA ASP A 347 42.04 -9.78 -3.46
C ASP A 347 42.46 -10.36 -4.81
N LYS A 348 42.67 -9.47 -5.80
CA LYS A 348 43.01 -9.88 -7.18
C LYS A 348 44.27 -10.74 -7.18
N GLY A 349 44.18 -11.92 -7.78
CA GLY A 349 45.27 -12.91 -7.84
C GLY A 349 45.21 -13.98 -6.74
N MET A 350 44.30 -13.91 -5.80
CA MET A 350 44.04 -14.97 -4.82
C MET A 350 43.01 -15.96 -5.34
N PRO A 351 43.00 -17.23 -4.85
CA PRO A 351 42.06 -18.26 -5.31
C PRO A 351 40.58 -17.95 -4.99
N ASP A 352 40.31 -17.09 -4.02
CA ASP A 352 38.99 -16.65 -3.57
C ASP A 352 38.47 -15.40 -4.30
N PHE A 353 39.24 -14.88 -5.25
CA PHE A 353 38.83 -13.71 -6.04
C PHE A 353 37.67 -14.06 -6.96
N THR A 354 36.56 -13.31 -6.83
CA THR A 354 35.41 -13.41 -7.71
C THR A 354 34.98 -12.04 -8.22
N GLU A 355 34.66 -11.95 -9.50
CA GLU A 355 34.13 -10.76 -10.15
C GLU A 355 32.78 -11.09 -10.77
N GLN A 356 31.76 -10.30 -10.43
CA GLN A 356 30.40 -10.59 -10.86
C GLN A 356 29.60 -9.31 -11.10
N GLU A 357 29.10 -9.18 -12.32
CA GLU A 357 28.19 -8.12 -12.70
C GLU A 357 26.74 -8.50 -12.35
N SER A 358 26.00 -7.56 -11.84
CA SER A 358 24.61 -7.77 -11.49
C SER A 358 23.77 -6.50 -11.66
N PHE A 359 22.51 -6.66 -12.00
CA PHE A 359 21.59 -5.52 -12.10
C PHE A 359 20.19 -5.87 -11.58
N LYS A 360 19.45 -4.82 -11.24
CA LYS A 360 18.06 -4.88 -10.79
C LYS A 360 17.26 -3.78 -11.44
N LEU A 361 16.08 -4.13 -11.93
CA LEU A 361 15.11 -3.23 -12.51
C LEU A 361 13.78 -3.40 -11.79
N GLN A 362 13.29 -2.33 -11.18
CA GLN A 362 11.95 -2.30 -10.60
C GLN A 362 11.16 -1.14 -11.23
N TRP A 363 9.95 -1.43 -11.63
CA TRP A 363 9.04 -0.41 -12.12
C TRP A 363 7.62 -0.70 -11.65
N SER A 364 7.06 0.24 -10.92
CA SER A 364 5.66 0.21 -10.57
C SER A 364 4.93 1.34 -11.28
N HIS A 365 3.79 1.04 -11.85
CA HIS A 365 2.90 2.02 -12.47
C HIS A 365 1.46 1.69 -12.15
N ARG A 366 0.70 2.70 -11.76
CA ARG A 366 -0.74 2.56 -11.52
C ARG A 366 -1.46 3.76 -12.10
N GLN A 367 -2.36 3.49 -13.02
CA GLN A 367 -3.31 4.48 -13.52
C GLN A 367 -4.44 4.67 -12.50
N ASP A 368 -4.81 5.92 -12.24
CA ASP A 368 -5.97 6.24 -11.39
C ASP A 368 -7.28 5.96 -12.13
N SER A 369 -8.25 5.34 -11.47
CA SER A 369 -9.56 5.04 -12.05
C SER A 369 -10.32 6.28 -12.55
N LYS A 370 -10.03 7.45 -11.99
CA LYS A 370 -10.58 8.73 -12.43
C LYS A 370 -9.97 9.25 -13.73
N ALA A 371 -8.83 8.73 -14.16
CA ALA A 371 -8.17 9.14 -15.40
C ALA A 371 -8.94 8.68 -16.65
N ASN A 372 -9.39 7.43 -16.62
CA ASN A 372 -10.23 6.81 -17.62
C ASN A 372 -11.03 5.67 -16.97
N PRO A 373 -12.35 5.79 -16.84
CA PRO A 373 -13.18 4.75 -16.23
C PRO A 373 -13.29 3.47 -17.08
N TYR A 374 -12.92 3.54 -18.36
CA TYR A 374 -13.03 2.42 -19.30
C TYR A 374 -11.71 1.70 -19.57
N SER A 375 -10.58 2.30 -19.20
CA SER A 375 -9.28 1.71 -19.46
C SER A 375 -8.37 1.90 -18.26
N SER A 376 -7.64 0.84 -17.89
CA SER A 376 -6.68 0.85 -16.81
C SER A 376 -5.36 0.24 -17.27
N LEU A 377 -4.26 0.84 -16.82
CA LEU A 377 -2.90 0.34 -16.99
C LEU A 377 -2.24 0.23 -15.62
N SER A 378 -1.71 -0.94 -15.32
CA SER A 378 -0.89 -1.17 -14.13
C SER A 378 0.34 -2.00 -14.48
N ALA A 379 1.46 -1.69 -13.86
CA ALA A 379 2.70 -2.45 -14.01
C ALA A 379 3.35 -2.65 -12.65
N SER A 380 3.86 -3.86 -12.45
CA SER A 380 4.69 -4.24 -11.31
C SER A 380 5.83 -5.09 -11.86
N VAL A 381 6.93 -4.45 -12.20
CA VAL A 381 8.12 -5.11 -12.74
C VAL A 381 9.16 -5.22 -11.64
N ASN A 382 9.64 -6.43 -11.38
CA ASN A 382 10.73 -6.72 -10.46
C ASN A 382 11.65 -7.75 -11.10
N PHE A 383 12.62 -7.27 -11.84
CA PHE A 383 13.58 -8.08 -12.59
C PHE A 383 14.98 -7.86 -12.04
N ALA A 384 15.73 -8.91 -11.78
CA ALA A 384 17.12 -8.82 -11.37
C ALA A 384 17.90 -10.05 -11.82
N THR A 385 19.22 -9.90 -11.95
CA THR A 385 20.10 -11.07 -12.09
C THR A 385 20.05 -11.94 -10.84
N SER A 386 20.22 -13.23 -10.98
CA SER A 386 20.16 -14.21 -9.88
C SER A 386 21.17 -13.94 -8.76
N SER A 387 22.27 -13.27 -9.10
CA SER A 387 23.35 -12.87 -8.17
C SER A 387 23.10 -11.57 -7.43
N TYR A 388 22.20 -10.71 -7.89
CA TYR A 388 22.05 -9.36 -7.37
C TYR A 388 21.85 -9.30 -5.85
N GLU A 389 20.91 -10.08 -5.32
CA GLU A 389 20.61 -10.02 -3.88
C GLU A 389 21.71 -10.62 -3.00
N ARG A 390 22.49 -11.55 -3.54
CA ARG A 390 23.64 -12.11 -2.84
C ARG A 390 24.81 -11.13 -2.75
N ASN A 391 24.89 -10.20 -3.71
CA ASN A 391 25.94 -9.21 -3.81
C ASN A 391 25.58 -7.86 -3.19
N ASN A 392 24.29 -7.59 -3.04
CA ASN A 392 23.81 -6.33 -2.49
C ASN A 392 23.79 -6.34 -0.97
N LEU A 393 24.54 -5.42 -0.34
CA LEU A 393 24.62 -5.33 1.13
C LEU A 393 23.27 -5.11 1.80
N ASN A 394 22.37 -4.33 1.22
CA ASN A 394 21.05 -4.10 1.80
C ASN A 394 20.22 -5.37 1.85
N SER A 395 20.38 -6.23 0.84
CA SER A 395 19.67 -7.52 0.75
C SER A 395 20.24 -8.56 1.68
N LEU A 396 21.56 -8.57 1.92
CA LEU A 396 22.22 -9.51 2.82
C LEU A 396 21.70 -9.47 4.27
N TYR A 397 21.17 -8.33 4.69
CA TYR A 397 20.62 -8.12 6.03
C TYR A 397 19.09 -8.20 6.06
N ASN A 398 18.46 -8.51 4.94
CA ASN A 398 17.03 -8.74 4.84
C ASN A 398 16.74 -10.21 4.48
N PRO A 399 16.38 -11.05 5.49
CA PRO A 399 16.15 -12.47 5.27
C PRO A 399 15.03 -12.76 4.27
N GLN A 400 14.00 -11.93 4.22
CA GLN A 400 12.89 -12.12 3.30
C GLN A 400 13.35 -11.95 1.85
N THR A 401 14.17 -10.93 1.59
CA THR A 401 14.74 -10.68 0.26
C THR A 401 15.72 -11.79 -0.14
N MET A 402 16.55 -12.24 0.82
CA MET A 402 17.52 -13.31 0.59
C MET A 402 16.88 -14.68 0.33
N THR A 403 15.77 -14.99 1.01
CA THR A 403 15.08 -16.28 0.87
C THR A 403 14.06 -16.29 -0.28
N GLN A 404 13.83 -15.16 -0.92
CA GLN A 404 12.92 -15.08 -2.06
C GLN A 404 13.46 -15.89 -3.24
N SER A 405 12.89 -17.08 -3.46
CA SER A 405 13.30 -17.97 -4.53
C SER A 405 12.69 -17.61 -5.88
N THR A 406 11.60 -16.87 -5.91
CA THR A 406 10.90 -16.49 -7.14
C THR A 406 10.60 -15.00 -7.16
N ARG A 407 10.71 -14.38 -8.35
CA ARG A 407 10.33 -12.99 -8.62
C ARG A 407 9.31 -12.96 -9.72
N THR A 408 8.29 -12.17 -9.54
CA THR A 408 7.25 -12.00 -10.55
C THR A 408 7.20 -10.56 -11.03
N SER A 409 7.01 -10.41 -12.34
CA SER A 409 6.77 -9.13 -12.98
C SER A 409 5.51 -9.23 -13.81
N SER A 410 4.66 -8.22 -13.75
CA SER A 410 3.45 -8.17 -14.54
C SER A 410 3.19 -6.75 -15.06
N VAL A 411 2.71 -6.67 -16.30
CA VAL A 411 2.16 -5.45 -16.89
C VAL A 411 0.77 -5.79 -17.37
N ASN A 412 -0.22 -5.12 -16.81
CA ASN A 412 -1.63 -5.38 -17.08
C ASN A 412 -2.26 -4.15 -17.72
N TRP A 413 -2.86 -4.35 -18.88
CA TRP A 413 -3.70 -3.36 -19.54
C TRP A 413 -5.09 -3.93 -19.73
N SER A 414 -6.11 -3.15 -19.42
CA SER A 414 -7.50 -3.56 -19.57
C SER A 414 -8.31 -2.41 -20.11
N THR A 415 -9.21 -2.69 -21.04
CA THR A 415 -10.18 -1.73 -21.57
C THR A 415 -11.55 -2.36 -21.71
N SER A 416 -12.58 -1.60 -21.37
CA SER A 416 -13.97 -2.04 -21.37
C SER A 416 -14.79 -1.23 -22.38
N PHE A 417 -15.50 -1.93 -23.25
CA PHE A 417 -16.42 -1.38 -24.25
C PHE A 417 -17.86 -1.61 -23.77
N SER A 418 -18.38 -0.66 -23.02
CA SER A 418 -19.70 -0.77 -22.37
C SER A 418 -20.87 -0.96 -23.36
N SER A 419 -20.73 -0.44 -24.59
CA SER A 419 -21.76 -0.55 -25.64
C SER A 419 -22.08 -1.98 -26.06
N ILE A 420 -21.09 -2.86 -26.03
CA ILE A 420 -21.20 -4.29 -26.40
C ILE A 420 -20.92 -5.23 -25.24
N GLY A 421 -20.70 -4.68 -24.03
CA GLY A 421 -20.34 -5.48 -22.83
C GLY A 421 -19.05 -6.27 -22.97
N MET A 422 -18.09 -5.77 -23.77
CA MET A 422 -16.81 -6.43 -24.04
C MET A 422 -15.71 -5.83 -23.16
N THR A 423 -14.88 -6.67 -22.60
CA THR A 423 -13.64 -6.29 -21.91
C THR A 423 -12.48 -6.97 -22.63
N LEU A 424 -11.49 -6.17 -22.98
CA LEU A 424 -10.21 -6.62 -23.54
C LEU A 424 -9.14 -6.38 -22.50
N SER A 425 -8.43 -7.43 -22.10
CA SER A 425 -7.28 -7.32 -21.20
C SER A 425 -6.06 -7.98 -21.80
N SER A 426 -4.93 -7.33 -21.66
CA SER A 426 -3.63 -7.85 -22.08
C SER A 426 -2.69 -7.84 -20.89
N THR A 427 -2.06 -8.96 -20.63
CA THR A 427 -1.10 -9.13 -19.54
C THR A 427 0.24 -9.60 -20.11
N ALA A 428 1.31 -9.05 -19.63
CA ALA A 428 2.66 -9.58 -19.82
C ALA A 428 3.16 -10.04 -18.45
N ASN A 429 3.46 -11.32 -18.30
CA ASN A 429 3.95 -11.90 -17.06
C ASN A 429 5.35 -12.46 -17.25
N LEU A 430 6.19 -12.24 -16.26
CA LEU A 430 7.52 -12.83 -16.18
C LEU A 430 7.75 -13.34 -14.77
N SER A 431 8.12 -14.60 -14.62
CA SER A 431 8.48 -15.21 -13.35
C SER A 431 9.90 -15.75 -13.44
N GLN A 432 10.77 -15.28 -12.56
CA GLN A 432 12.16 -15.74 -12.46
C GLN A 432 12.30 -16.66 -11.24
N ASN A 433 12.94 -17.80 -11.42
CA ASN A 433 13.38 -18.64 -10.33
C ASN A 433 14.87 -18.39 -10.07
N MET A 434 15.17 -17.84 -8.90
CA MET A 434 16.51 -17.40 -8.54
C MET A 434 17.45 -18.57 -8.17
N ARG A 435 16.92 -19.78 -7.94
CA ARG A 435 17.74 -20.95 -7.58
C ARG A 435 18.41 -21.60 -8.80
N ASP A 436 17.66 -21.76 -9.87
CA ASP A 436 18.09 -22.47 -11.09
C ASP A 436 18.21 -21.56 -12.30
N SER A 437 18.06 -20.24 -12.10
CA SER A 437 18.12 -19.19 -13.14
C SER A 437 17.16 -19.46 -14.30
N SER A 438 16.01 -20.06 -14.01
CA SER A 438 14.97 -20.27 -15.02
C SER A 438 13.98 -19.11 -15.07
N ILE A 439 13.50 -18.83 -16.27
CA ILE A 439 12.53 -17.78 -16.54
C ILE A 439 11.32 -18.40 -17.23
N ALA A 440 10.15 -18.19 -16.64
CA ALA A 440 8.86 -18.41 -17.27
C ALA A 440 8.28 -17.07 -17.71
N MET A 441 8.02 -16.90 -18.98
CA MET A 441 7.49 -15.66 -19.56
C MET A 441 6.23 -15.94 -20.37
N THR A 442 5.23 -15.09 -20.21
CA THR A 442 4.00 -15.11 -20.99
C THR A 442 3.80 -13.74 -21.61
N LEU A 443 3.83 -13.68 -22.97
CA LEU A 443 3.76 -12.43 -23.73
C LEU A 443 3.33 -12.68 -25.19
N PRO A 444 2.22 -12.10 -25.67
CA PRO A 444 1.13 -11.53 -24.87
C PRO A 444 0.28 -12.62 -24.21
N ASP A 445 -0.44 -12.20 -23.18
CA ASP A 445 -1.56 -12.94 -22.63
C ASP A 445 -2.81 -12.07 -22.79
N LEU A 446 -3.55 -12.30 -23.87
CA LEU A 446 -4.67 -11.47 -24.28
C LEU A 446 -5.98 -12.18 -23.97
N ASN A 447 -6.82 -11.56 -23.18
CA ASN A 447 -8.14 -12.05 -22.83
C ASN A 447 -9.23 -11.10 -23.37
N ILE A 448 -10.13 -11.65 -24.18
CA ILE A 448 -11.30 -10.99 -24.75
C ILE A 448 -12.52 -11.59 -24.05
N SER A 449 -13.22 -10.81 -23.27
CA SER A 449 -14.40 -11.30 -22.54
C SER A 449 -15.63 -10.46 -22.95
N ILE A 450 -16.68 -11.15 -23.39
CA ILE A 450 -18.00 -10.56 -23.60
C ILE A 450 -18.86 -11.01 -22.44
N SER A 451 -19.34 -10.04 -21.66
CA SER A 451 -20.20 -10.26 -20.52
C SER A 451 -21.50 -10.95 -20.93
N ARG A 452 -22.17 -11.54 -19.95
CA ARG A 452 -23.40 -12.29 -20.18
C ARG A 452 -24.43 -11.47 -20.95
N PHE A 453 -24.90 -11.99 -22.08
CA PHE A 453 -25.95 -11.39 -22.91
C PHE A 453 -27.03 -12.42 -23.24
N TYR A 454 -28.18 -11.94 -23.63
CA TYR A 454 -29.37 -12.76 -23.93
C TYR A 454 -29.72 -12.59 -25.40
N PRO A 455 -29.23 -13.47 -26.29
CA PRO A 455 -29.38 -13.27 -27.74
C PRO A 455 -30.83 -13.32 -28.22
N PHE A 456 -31.71 -14.03 -27.51
CA PHE A 456 -33.08 -14.25 -27.88
C PHE A 456 -34.07 -13.37 -27.12
N ARG A 457 -33.58 -12.42 -26.32
CA ARG A 457 -34.42 -11.54 -25.50
C ARG A 457 -35.04 -10.44 -26.35
N ARG A 458 -36.34 -10.26 -26.24
CA ARG A 458 -37.08 -9.17 -26.90
C ARG A 458 -36.58 -7.80 -26.41
N LYS A 459 -36.47 -6.84 -27.36
CA LYS A 459 -36.10 -5.44 -27.01
C LYS A 459 -37.14 -4.72 -26.15
N LYS A 460 -38.43 -5.03 -26.36
CA LYS A 460 -39.54 -4.54 -25.54
C LYS A 460 -40.21 -5.73 -24.85
N MET A 461 -40.12 -5.78 -23.55
CA MET A 461 -40.78 -6.84 -22.76
C MET A 461 -42.24 -6.50 -22.58
N VAL A 462 -43.10 -7.32 -23.14
CA VAL A 462 -44.58 -7.30 -22.93
C VAL A 462 -44.99 -8.69 -22.46
N GLY A 463 -45.48 -8.79 -21.25
CA GLY A 463 -45.86 -10.06 -20.60
C GLY A 463 -44.63 -10.80 -20.02
N ASP A 464 -44.83 -12.06 -19.61
CA ASP A 464 -43.82 -12.90 -18.98
C ASP A 464 -42.69 -13.27 -19.96
N GLU A 465 -41.48 -13.46 -19.41
CA GLU A 465 -40.32 -13.94 -20.18
C GLU A 465 -40.57 -15.36 -20.67
N LYS A 466 -40.40 -15.55 -21.98
CA LYS A 466 -40.48 -16.88 -22.60
C LYS A 466 -39.22 -17.70 -22.27
N TRP A 467 -39.31 -19.02 -22.31
CA TRP A 467 -38.24 -19.93 -21.93
C TRP A 467 -36.93 -19.67 -22.72
N TYR A 468 -36.99 -19.33 -24.01
CA TYR A 468 -35.84 -19.06 -24.84
C TYR A 468 -35.18 -17.68 -24.55
N GLU A 469 -35.94 -16.73 -23.97
CA GLU A 469 -35.44 -15.43 -23.59
C GLU A 469 -34.52 -15.51 -22.35
N LYS A 470 -34.61 -16.60 -21.58
CA LYS A 470 -33.78 -16.90 -20.42
C LYS A 470 -32.42 -17.52 -20.81
N ILE A 471 -32.20 -17.82 -22.11
CA ILE A 471 -30.94 -18.35 -22.59
C ILE A 471 -29.90 -17.23 -22.60
N ALA A 472 -28.88 -17.41 -21.80
CA ALA A 472 -27.77 -16.49 -21.70
C ALA A 472 -26.53 -17.10 -22.33
N MET A 473 -25.76 -16.27 -22.98
CA MET A 473 -24.47 -16.60 -23.57
C MET A 473 -23.40 -15.64 -23.03
N SER A 474 -22.19 -16.08 -22.95
CA SER A 474 -21.01 -15.24 -22.81
C SER A 474 -19.90 -15.80 -23.71
N TYR A 475 -18.87 -15.02 -23.90
CA TYR A 475 -17.74 -15.43 -24.69
C TYR A 475 -16.45 -15.03 -23.99
N THR A 476 -15.48 -15.94 -23.97
CA THR A 476 -14.11 -15.65 -23.54
C THR A 476 -13.14 -16.18 -24.58
N GLY A 477 -12.35 -15.30 -25.14
CA GLY A 477 -11.23 -15.63 -26.02
C GLY A 477 -9.92 -15.39 -25.29
N HIS A 478 -9.02 -16.37 -25.27
CA HIS A 478 -7.73 -16.27 -24.58
C HIS A 478 -6.60 -16.63 -25.54
N ILE A 479 -5.84 -15.65 -25.96
CA ILE A 479 -4.63 -15.80 -26.78
C ILE A 479 -3.44 -15.69 -25.86
N SER A 480 -2.62 -16.72 -25.79
CA SER A 480 -1.45 -16.68 -24.96
C SER A 480 -0.24 -17.27 -25.67
N ASN A 481 0.91 -16.72 -25.35
CA ASN A 481 2.19 -17.15 -25.86
C ASN A 481 3.17 -17.21 -24.67
N SER A 482 3.73 -18.38 -24.37
CA SER A 482 4.55 -18.60 -23.19
C SER A 482 5.81 -19.41 -23.48
N ILE A 483 6.87 -19.10 -22.74
CA ILE A 483 8.12 -19.85 -22.73
C ILE A 483 8.58 -20.11 -21.30
N ASN A 484 9.22 -21.25 -21.10
CA ASN A 484 9.98 -21.55 -19.89
C ASN A 484 11.39 -21.99 -20.32
N THR A 485 12.37 -21.16 -19.96
CA THR A 485 13.76 -21.36 -20.42
C THR A 485 14.74 -20.84 -19.37
N LYS A 486 16.04 -21.00 -19.62
CA LYS A 486 17.09 -20.39 -18.81
C LYS A 486 17.28 -18.92 -19.18
N GLU A 487 17.79 -18.16 -18.24
CA GLU A 487 18.00 -16.71 -18.36
C GLU A 487 18.88 -16.34 -19.57
N ASP A 488 19.93 -17.12 -19.80
CA ASP A 488 20.89 -16.95 -20.92
C ASP A 488 20.27 -17.24 -22.29
N LYS A 489 19.30 -18.16 -22.37
CA LYS A 489 18.67 -18.59 -23.63
C LYS A 489 17.48 -17.74 -24.04
N LEU A 490 16.90 -16.96 -23.15
CA LEU A 490 15.67 -16.21 -23.42
C LEU A 490 15.79 -15.29 -24.63
N MET A 491 16.91 -14.56 -24.73
CA MET A 491 17.15 -13.58 -25.81
C MET A 491 17.46 -14.22 -27.17
N HIS A 492 17.79 -15.50 -27.18
CA HIS A 492 18.07 -16.29 -28.39
C HIS A 492 16.93 -17.21 -28.78
N SER A 493 15.82 -17.16 -28.04
CA SER A 493 14.65 -18.02 -28.29
C SER A 493 13.88 -17.63 -29.55
N SER A 494 13.43 -18.63 -30.31
CA SER A 494 12.56 -18.42 -31.46
C SER A 494 11.09 -18.39 -31.04
N LEU A 495 10.36 -17.32 -31.38
CA LEU A 495 8.94 -17.15 -31.08
C LEU A 495 8.04 -18.28 -31.63
N ILE A 496 8.49 -19.00 -32.65
CA ILE A 496 7.72 -20.10 -33.29
C ILE A 496 8.12 -21.45 -32.73
N LYS A 497 9.43 -21.70 -32.54
CA LYS A 497 9.95 -23.01 -32.16
C LYS A 497 9.99 -23.25 -30.68
N ASP A 498 10.35 -22.21 -29.89
CA ASP A 498 10.62 -22.37 -28.47
C ASP A 498 9.45 -21.93 -27.61
N TRP A 499 8.61 -21.03 -28.15
CA TRP A 499 7.42 -20.53 -27.45
C TRP A 499 6.20 -21.38 -27.71
N ARG A 500 5.39 -21.61 -26.67
CA ARG A 500 4.10 -22.31 -26.77
C ARG A 500 3.03 -21.31 -27.09
N ASN A 501 2.40 -21.45 -28.25
CA ASN A 501 1.34 -20.56 -28.73
C ASN A 501 -0.01 -21.27 -28.64
N GLY A 502 -1.04 -20.50 -28.30
CA GLY A 502 -2.39 -21.02 -28.34
C GLY A 502 -3.46 -19.93 -28.31
N TRP A 503 -4.56 -20.23 -28.97
CA TRP A 503 -5.76 -19.40 -28.88
C TRP A 503 -6.93 -20.28 -28.46
N GLN A 504 -7.55 -19.95 -27.31
CA GLN A 504 -8.68 -20.70 -26.77
C GLN A 504 -9.93 -19.83 -26.82
N HIS A 505 -11.02 -20.41 -27.31
CA HIS A 505 -12.35 -19.83 -27.29
C HIS A 505 -13.24 -20.64 -26.35
N GLN A 506 -13.98 -19.95 -25.49
CA GLN A 506 -14.96 -20.54 -24.60
C GLN A 506 -16.31 -19.86 -24.78
N ILE A 507 -17.34 -20.65 -25.04
CA ILE A 507 -18.70 -20.17 -25.26
C ILE A 507 -19.62 -20.93 -24.31
N PRO A 508 -19.77 -20.47 -23.07
CA PRO A 508 -20.77 -21.01 -22.16
C PRO A 508 -22.17 -20.48 -22.51
N VAL A 509 -23.08 -21.40 -22.66
CA VAL A 509 -24.52 -21.16 -22.84
C VAL A 509 -25.24 -21.70 -21.61
N SER A 510 -26.07 -20.93 -20.98
CA SER A 510 -26.78 -21.32 -19.76
C SER A 510 -28.19 -20.76 -19.72
N ALA A 511 -29.09 -21.45 -19.07
CA ALA A 511 -30.41 -20.93 -18.79
C ALA A 511 -30.80 -21.25 -17.34
N THR A 512 -31.73 -20.50 -16.81
CA THR A 512 -32.30 -20.76 -15.45
C THR A 512 -33.79 -20.80 -15.56
N PHE A 513 -34.35 -21.95 -15.18
CA PHE A 513 -35.80 -22.18 -15.16
C PHE A 513 -36.24 -22.49 -13.74
N THR A 514 -37.39 -22.00 -13.33
CA THR A 514 -38.02 -22.43 -12.10
C THR A 514 -39.25 -23.28 -12.46
N LEU A 515 -39.19 -24.57 -12.15
CA LEU A 515 -40.30 -25.50 -12.33
C LEU A 515 -41.08 -25.59 -11.03
N PHE A 516 -42.40 -25.73 -11.13
CA PHE A 516 -43.32 -25.88 -10.01
C PHE A 516 -43.16 -24.80 -8.94
N LYS A 517 -42.64 -23.62 -9.29
CA LYS A 517 -42.32 -22.48 -8.40
C LYS A 517 -41.18 -22.74 -7.38
N TYR A 518 -40.70 -23.95 -7.22
CA TYR A 518 -39.76 -24.32 -6.16
C TYR A 518 -38.46 -24.99 -6.65
N LEU A 519 -38.50 -25.62 -7.80
CA LEU A 519 -37.33 -26.34 -8.35
C LEU A 519 -36.64 -25.50 -9.39
N ASN A 520 -35.41 -25.08 -9.10
CA ASN A 520 -34.55 -24.40 -10.07
C ASN A 520 -33.80 -25.42 -10.93
N VAL A 521 -33.96 -25.30 -12.21
CA VAL A 521 -33.27 -26.12 -13.24
C VAL A 521 -32.33 -25.23 -14.02
N ASN A 522 -31.05 -25.57 -13.98
CA ASN A 522 -29.97 -24.78 -14.59
C ASN A 522 -29.24 -25.63 -15.65
N PRO A 523 -29.76 -25.76 -16.86
CA PRO A 523 -29.00 -26.38 -17.94
C PRO A 523 -27.86 -25.46 -18.38
N SER A 524 -26.72 -26.07 -18.67
CA SER A 524 -25.57 -25.37 -19.27
C SER A 524 -24.90 -26.25 -20.32
N PHE A 525 -24.40 -25.59 -21.35
CA PHE A 525 -23.61 -26.17 -22.43
C PHE A 525 -22.35 -25.32 -22.60
N ASN A 526 -21.19 -25.92 -22.43
CA ASN A 526 -19.92 -25.23 -22.57
C ASN A 526 -19.21 -25.79 -23.80
N PHE A 527 -18.94 -24.93 -24.76
CA PHE A 527 -18.13 -25.23 -25.93
C PHE A 527 -16.76 -24.55 -25.75
N THR A 528 -15.69 -25.31 -25.96
CA THR A 528 -14.32 -24.83 -25.92
C THR A 528 -13.61 -25.24 -27.19
N ASP A 529 -13.01 -24.28 -27.86
CA ASP A 529 -12.19 -24.48 -29.06
C ASP A 529 -10.78 -23.97 -28.81
N ARG A 530 -9.77 -24.68 -29.27
CA ARG A 530 -8.36 -24.34 -29.10
C ARG A 530 -7.65 -24.45 -30.44
N MET A 531 -6.94 -23.40 -30.80
CA MET A 531 -6.15 -23.29 -31.99
C MET A 531 -4.67 -23.30 -31.62
N TYR A 532 -3.88 -24.09 -32.32
CA TYR A 532 -2.45 -24.26 -32.11
C TYR A 532 -1.67 -24.11 -33.40
N THR A 533 -0.42 -23.68 -33.27
CA THR A 533 0.53 -23.55 -34.40
C THR A 533 1.36 -24.81 -34.63
N ASN A 534 1.26 -25.81 -33.74
CA ASN A 534 2.01 -27.05 -33.85
C ASN A 534 1.28 -28.22 -33.15
N LYS A 535 1.71 -29.40 -33.45
CA LYS A 535 1.40 -30.66 -32.74
C LYS A 535 2.66 -31.50 -32.63
N VAL A 536 2.67 -32.54 -31.79
CA VAL A 536 3.79 -33.44 -31.63
C VAL A 536 3.41 -34.83 -32.09
N GLU A 537 4.35 -35.50 -32.77
CA GLU A 537 4.29 -36.91 -33.08
C GLU A 537 5.41 -37.63 -32.35
N ARG A 538 5.05 -38.74 -31.69
CA ARG A 538 5.97 -39.50 -30.86
C ARG A 538 6.15 -40.88 -31.45
N SER A 539 7.39 -41.35 -31.47
CA SER A 539 7.79 -42.67 -31.90
C SER A 539 8.85 -43.24 -30.97
N TRP A 540 8.98 -44.55 -30.96
CA TRP A 540 10.03 -45.23 -30.20
C TRP A 540 11.19 -45.52 -31.11
N ASP A 541 12.38 -45.10 -30.73
CA ASP A 541 13.61 -45.46 -31.43
C ASP A 541 14.27 -46.64 -30.72
N GLU A 542 14.24 -47.80 -31.40
CA GLU A 542 14.77 -49.04 -30.84
C GLU A 542 16.31 -49.03 -30.73
N ALA A 543 17.00 -48.27 -31.60
CA ALA A 543 18.46 -48.17 -31.57
C ALA A 543 18.98 -47.42 -30.34
N SER A 544 18.33 -46.28 -29.98
CA SER A 544 18.71 -45.48 -28.83
C SER A 544 17.92 -45.79 -27.54
N GLN A 545 16.89 -46.71 -27.62
CA GLN A 545 15.98 -47.01 -26.51
C GLN A 545 15.36 -45.74 -25.91
N THR A 546 15.08 -44.77 -26.75
CA THR A 546 14.51 -43.47 -26.31
C THR A 546 13.27 -43.12 -27.10
N GLU A 547 12.42 -42.29 -26.46
CA GLU A 547 11.26 -41.69 -27.10
C GLU A 547 11.69 -40.54 -27.99
N LYS A 548 11.41 -40.61 -29.29
CA LYS A 548 11.60 -39.53 -30.25
C LYS A 548 10.31 -38.71 -30.33
N CYS A 549 10.46 -37.38 -30.20
CA CYS A 549 9.36 -36.41 -30.27
C CYS A 549 9.62 -35.43 -31.41
N ASP A 550 8.87 -35.54 -32.49
CA ASP A 550 8.94 -34.65 -33.64
C ASP A 550 7.83 -33.60 -33.58
N THR A 551 8.17 -32.31 -33.75
CA THR A 551 7.21 -31.20 -33.78
C THR A 551 6.81 -30.87 -35.19
N ILE A 552 5.53 -31.00 -35.50
CA ILE A 552 4.94 -30.66 -36.80
C ILE A 552 4.27 -29.31 -36.72
N TYR A 553 4.75 -28.34 -37.48
CA TYR A 553 4.20 -27.01 -37.55
C TYR A 553 3.05 -26.92 -38.55
N GLY A 554 1.97 -26.25 -38.16
CA GLY A 554 0.80 -26.04 -38.96
C GLY A 554 -0.38 -25.62 -38.11
N PHE A 555 -1.42 -25.14 -38.74
CA PHE A 555 -2.67 -24.78 -38.03
C PHE A 555 -3.40 -26.06 -37.59
N ASN A 556 -3.70 -26.13 -36.30
CA ASN A 556 -4.40 -27.23 -35.67
C ASN A 556 -5.55 -26.71 -34.84
N ASN A 557 -6.70 -27.36 -34.92
CA ASN A 557 -7.90 -27.05 -34.15
C ASN A 557 -8.31 -28.22 -33.27
N VAL A 558 -8.58 -27.94 -32.01
CA VAL A 558 -8.95 -28.94 -30.98
C VAL A 558 -10.16 -28.42 -30.21
N TYR A 559 -11.32 -28.97 -30.48
CA TYR A 559 -12.54 -28.57 -29.77
C TYR A 559 -13.04 -29.65 -28.82
N ASN A 560 -13.73 -29.22 -27.79
CA ASN A 560 -14.51 -30.08 -26.92
C ASN A 560 -15.75 -29.37 -26.41
N TRP A 561 -16.69 -30.13 -25.95
CA TRP A 561 -17.88 -29.63 -25.31
C TRP A 561 -18.30 -30.51 -24.15
N ASN A 562 -18.98 -29.88 -23.19
CA ASN A 562 -19.69 -30.57 -22.13
C ASN A 562 -21.07 -29.95 -21.93
N MET A 563 -21.97 -30.74 -21.43
CA MET A 563 -23.28 -30.25 -20.99
C MET A 563 -23.51 -30.64 -19.55
N SER A 564 -24.24 -29.79 -18.83
CA SER A 564 -24.68 -30.11 -17.48
C SER A 564 -26.08 -29.59 -17.21
N VAL A 565 -26.76 -30.28 -16.31
CA VAL A 565 -28.08 -29.84 -15.80
C VAL A 565 -28.00 -29.89 -14.28
N GLY A 566 -28.16 -28.73 -13.65
CA GLY A 566 -28.24 -28.60 -12.21
C GLY A 566 -29.69 -28.44 -11.74
N LEU A 567 -30.07 -29.17 -10.71
CA LEU A 567 -31.35 -29.12 -10.04
C LEU A 567 -31.11 -28.66 -8.61
N SER A 568 -31.77 -27.59 -8.18
CA SER A 568 -31.65 -27.12 -6.80
C SER A 568 -32.97 -26.62 -6.26
N THR A 569 -33.20 -26.84 -4.98
CA THR A 569 -34.36 -26.30 -4.28
C THR A 569 -33.98 -25.83 -2.88
N LYS A 570 -34.82 -25.01 -2.27
CA LYS A 570 -34.64 -24.58 -0.87
C LYS A 570 -35.82 -25.04 -0.06
N LEU A 571 -35.55 -25.86 0.93
CA LEU A 571 -36.53 -26.33 1.90
C LEU A 571 -36.31 -25.60 3.23
N TYR A 572 -37.38 -25.10 3.81
CA TYR A 572 -37.34 -24.33 5.04
C TYR A 572 -38.02 -25.11 6.16
N GLY A 573 -37.29 -25.44 7.21
CA GLY A 573 -37.79 -25.94 8.46
C GLY A 573 -37.87 -24.82 9.50
N PHE A 574 -39.00 -24.66 10.14
CA PHE A 574 -39.19 -23.74 11.25
C PHE A 574 -39.54 -24.54 12.51
N TYR A 575 -38.70 -24.39 13.52
CA TYR A 575 -38.85 -25.10 14.78
C TYR A 575 -39.01 -24.07 15.89
N ILE A 576 -40.02 -24.27 16.73
CA ILE A 576 -40.23 -23.50 17.95
C ILE A 576 -39.72 -24.35 19.11
N PRO A 577 -38.58 -23.99 19.74
CA PRO A 577 -38.03 -24.77 20.85
C PRO A 577 -38.96 -24.78 22.06
N SER A 578 -38.93 -25.88 22.79
CA SER A 578 -39.72 -26.00 24.00
C SER A 578 -39.33 -24.96 25.05
N ARG A 579 -40.29 -24.12 25.45
CA ARG A 579 -40.07 -23.08 26.48
C ARG A 579 -39.62 -23.67 27.83
N LYS A 580 -39.96 -24.93 28.10
CA LYS A 580 -39.57 -25.62 29.36
C LYS A 580 -38.04 -25.86 29.42
N LEU A 581 -37.38 -26.07 28.24
CA LEU A 581 -35.98 -26.38 28.16
C LEU A 581 -35.10 -25.14 27.89
N PHE A 582 -35.58 -24.19 27.10
CA PHE A 582 -34.80 -23.05 26.62
C PHE A 582 -35.33 -21.68 27.10
N GLY A 583 -36.40 -21.66 27.89
CA GLY A 583 -37.05 -20.44 28.34
C GLY A 583 -37.61 -19.64 27.17
N ASP A 584 -37.81 -18.33 27.39
CA ASP A 584 -38.31 -17.41 26.35
C ASP A 584 -37.16 -16.76 25.50
N LYS A 585 -35.91 -17.18 25.71
CA LYS A 585 -34.74 -16.58 25.00
C LYS A 585 -34.73 -16.95 23.52
N ILE A 586 -35.04 -18.21 23.16
CA ILE A 586 -35.03 -18.67 21.76
C ILE A 586 -36.46 -18.71 21.27
N GLN A 587 -36.81 -17.83 20.32
CA GLN A 587 -38.14 -17.71 19.78
C GLN A 587 -38.43 -18.69 18.63
N ALA A 588 -37.48 -18.90 17.76
CA ALA A 588 -37.58 -19.80 16.62
C ALA A 588 -36.19 -20.19 16.10
N VAL A 589 -36.12 -21.40 15.56
CA VAL A 589 -34.96 -21.90 14.80
C VAL A 589 -35.40 -22.13 13.37
N ARG A 590 -34.64 -21.53 12.41
CA ARG A 590 -34.82 -21.73 10.98
C ARG A 590 -33.73 -22.62 10.44
N HIS A 591 -34.11 -23.75 9.88
CA HIS A 591 -33.20 -24.60 9.10
C HIS A 591 -33.48 -24.38 7.62
N VAL A 592 -32.48 -24.02 6.87
CA VAL A 592 -32.52 -23.92 5.43
C VAL A 592 -31.72 -25.08 4.84
N PHE A 593 -32.40 -26.01 4.20
CA PHE A 593 -31.81 -27.14 3.53
C PHE A 593 -31.83 -26.90 2.02
N THR A 594 -30.67 -26.95 1.39
CA THR A 594 -30.50 -26.68 -0.05
C THR A 594 -29.88 -27.89 -0.73
N PRO A 595 -30.66 -28.90 -1.09
CA PRO A 595 -30.18 -30.00 -1.89
C PRO A 595 -29.95 -29.55 -3.33
N THR A 596 -28.80 -29.89 -3.88
CA THR A 596 -28.44 -29.67 -5.28
C THR A 596 -27.93 -30.95 -5.88
N VAL A 597 -28.51 -31.34 -7.02
CA VAL A 597 -28.09 -32.47 -7.82
C VAL A 597 -27.69 -31.94 -9.20
N SER A 598 -26.51 -32.23 -9.67
CA SER A 598 -26.09 -31.84 -11.02
C SER A 598 -25.59 -33.06 -11.78
N PHE A 599 -26.02 -33.15 -13.01
CA PHE A 599 -25.56 -34.16 -13.97
C PHE A 599 -24.68 -33.44 -15.01
N SER A 600 -23.47 -33.93 -15.26
CA SER A 600 -22.60 -33.45 -16.32
C SER A 600 -22.19 -34.59 -17.24
N TYR A 601 -22.06 -34.30 -18.51
CA TYR A 601 -21.69 -35.24 -19.56
C TYR A 601 -20.72 -34.61 -20.55
N ALA A 602 -19.68 -35.36 -20.92
CA ALA A 602 -18.81 -35.04 -22.04
C ALA A 602 -18.49 -36.35 -22.81
N PRO A 603 -18.48 -36.32 -24.17
CA PRO A 603 -18.15 -37.48 -24.96
C PRO A 603 -16.67 -37.84 -24.86
N ASP A 604 -16.29 -39.01 -25.38
CA ASP A 604 -14.89 -39.41 -25.45
C ASP A 604 -14.17 -38.68 -26.57
N PHE A 605 -13.36 -37.70 -26.23
CA PHE A 605 -12.50 -36.98 -27.15
C PHE A 605 -11.19 -37.70 -27.43
N GLY A 606 -10.92 -38.83 -26.77
CA GLY A 606 -9.84 -39.74 -27.12
C GLY A 606 -10.16 -40.68 -28.29
N ALA A 607 -11.41 -40.68 -28.79
CA ALA A 607 -11.81 -41.49 -29.92
C ALA A 607 -11.06 -41.08 -31.21
N SER A 608 -10.66 -42.04 -32.04
CA SER A 608 -9.84 -41.84 -33.24
C SER A 608 -10.40 -40.78 -34.21
N ARG A 609 -11.73 -40.65 -34.27
CA ARG A 609 -12.40 -39.60 -35.11
C ARG A 609 -12.00 -38.18 -34.83
N TYR A 610 -11.51 -37.90 -33.64
CA TYR A 610 -11.06 -36.53 -33.28
C TYR A 610 -9.58 -36.28 -33.58
N GLY A 611 -8.76 -37.37 -33.66
CA GLY A 611 -7.36 -37.29 -33.99
C GLY A 611 -6.47 -36.59 -32.95
N TYR A 612 -6.95 -36.40 -31.71
CA TYR A 612 -6.22 -35.71 -30.67
C TYR A 612 -5.23 -36.61 -29.94
N TRP A 613 -5.46 -37.91 -29.98
CA TRP A 613 -4.68 -38.94 -29.33
C TRP A 613 -4.15 -39.93 -30.35
N ASP A 614 -2.95 -40.45 -30.06
CA ASP A 614 -2.31 -41.47 -30.85
C ASP A 614 -1.62 -42.51 -29.97
N THR A 615 -1.07 -43.55 -30.57
CA THR A 615 -0.35 -44.60 -29.86
C THR A 615 0.91 -44.96 -30.61
N TYR A 616 1.99 -45.28 -29.88
CA TYR A 616 3.19 -45.89 -30.44
C TYR A 616 3.56 -47.13 -29.66
N GLN A 617 4.27 -48.04 -30.29
CA GLN A 617 4.81 -49.25 -29.66
C GLN A 617 6.12 -48.90 -28.98
N LYS A 618 6.26 -49.28 -27.71
CA LYS A 618 7.48 -49.18 -26.94
C LYS A 618 7.97 -50.58 -26.60
N THR A 619 9.21 -50.89 -26.91
CA THR A 619 9.90 -52.11 -26.49
C THR A 619 10.78 -51.79 -25.29
N ASP A 620 10.60 -52.53 -24.20
CA ASP A 620 11.44 -52.37 -23.01
C ASP A 620 12.78 -53.14 -23.18
N ALA A 621 13.68 -53.01 -22.19
CA ALA A 621 14.98 -53.67 -22.21
C ALA A 621 14.87 -55.20 -22.17
N ASP A 622 13.72 -55.74 -21.74
CA ASP A 622 13.46 -57.18 -21.66
C ASP A 622 12.74 -57.72 -22.94
N GLY A 623 12.54 -56.84 -23.94
CA GLY A 623 11.94 -57.20 -25.24
C GLY A 623 10.39 -57.21 -25.20
N ASN A 624 9.76 -56.79 -24.14
CA ASN A 624 8.29 -56.72 -24.06
C ASN A 624 7.76 -55.49 -24.81
N VAL A 625 6.79 -55.69 -25.67
CA VAL A 625 6.17 -54.61 -26.45
C VAL A 625 4.94 -54.10 -25.73
N SER A 626 4.91 -52.81 -25.43
CA SER A 626 3.75 -52.11 -24.84
C SER A 626 3.26 -50.99 -25.74
N LEU A 627 1.93 -50.80 -25.79
CA LEU A 627 1.31 -49.67 -26.49
C LEU A 627 1.20 -48.45 -25.56
N VAL A 628 1.93 -47.39 -25.88
CA VAL A 628 1.89 -46.14 -25.13
C VAL A 628 0.97 -45.16 -25.84
N SER A 629 -0.08 -44.70 -25.13
CA SER A 629 -1.01 -43.68 -25.64
C SER A 629 -0.57 -42.30 -25.26
N TYR A 630 -0.49 -41.38 -26.20
CA TYR A 630 -0.09 -40.00 -25.97
C TYR A 630 -1.06 -39.01 -26.66
N SER A 631 -1.11 -37.78 -26.14
CA SER A 631 -1.79 -36.70 -26.83
C SER A 631 -0.87 -35.98 -27.79
N LYS A 632 -1.31 -35.75 -29.04
CA LYS A 632 -0.57 -34.95 -30.04
C LYS A 632 -0.36 -33.51 -29.58
N TYR A 633 -1.12 -33.05 -28.58
CA TYR A 633 -1.09 -31.69 -28.02
C TYR A 633 -0.59 -31.67 -26.57
N ALA A 634 0.15 -32.71 -26.13
CA ALA A 634 0.67 -32.78 -24.76
C ALA A 634 1.55 -31.57 -24.38
N ASN A 635 2.32 -31.07 -25.35
CA ASN A 635 3.21 -29.94 -25.17
C ASN A 635 2.56 -28.60 -25.52
N ALA A 636 1.32 -28.59 -26.03
CA ALA A 636 0.60 -27.36 -26.37
C ALA A 636 0.11 -26.64 -25.11
N LEU A 637 -0.09 -25.33 -25.23
CA LEU A 637 -0.39 -24.43 -24.08
C LEU A 637 -1.63 -24.83 -23.28
N TYR A 638 -2.71 -25.23 -23.98
CA TYR A 638 -3.98 -25.62 -23.34
C TYR A 638 -4.24 -27.15 -23.41
N GLY A 639 -3.29 -27.91 -23.91
CA GLY A 639 -3.40 -29.38 -24.07
C GLY A 639 -4.58 -29.81 -24.92
N ALA A 640 -4.92 -31.08 -24.83
CA ALA A 640 -6.10 -31.67 -25.45
C ALA A 640 -7.14 -32.11 -24.40
N PRO A 641 -8.41 -32.26 -24.79
CA PRO A 641 -9.41 -32.87 -23.92
C PRO A 641 -8.98 -34.27 -23.49
N GLY A 642 -9.36 -34.65 -22.28
CA GLY A 642 -9.07 -35.98 -21.71
C GLY A 642 -9.63 -37.13 -22.56
N LYS A 643 -8.94 -38.25 -22.53
CA LYS A 643 -9.39 -39.51 -23.12
C LYS A 643 -10.47 -40.15 -22.24
N GLY A 644 -11.48 -40.68 -22.85
CA GLY A 644 -12.59 -41.35 -22.17
C GLY A 644 -13.85 -40.52 -22.08
N LYS A 645 -14.97 -41.24 -22.07
CA LYS A 645 -16.28 -40.64 -21.82
C LYS A 645 -16.37 -40.15 -20.37
N SER A 646 -16.89 -38.98 -20.14
CA SER A 646 -17.14 -38.43 -18.81
C SER A 646 -18.65 -38.29 -18.54
N GLY A 647 -19.10 -38.80 -17.43
CA GLY A 647 -20.44 -38.62 -16.93
C GLY A 647 -20.37 -38.53 -15.41
N ASN A 648 -20.83 -37.42 -14.83
CA ASN A 648 -20.73 -37.21 -13.40
C ASN A 648 -22.07 -36.69 -12.82
N ILE A 649 -22.56 -37.38 -11.79
CA ILE A 649 -23.70 -36.90 -10.99
C ILE A 649 -23.13 -36.39 -9.67
N SER A 650 -23.24 -35.08 -9.41
CA SER A 650 -22.76 -34.46 -8.17
C SER A 650 -23.94 -34.16 -7.26
N PHE A 651 -23.75 -34.48 -6.00
CA PHE A 651 -24.72 -34.24 -4.91
C PHE A 651 -24.11 -33.25 -3.94
N THR A 652 -24.78 -32.15 -3.71
CA THR A 652 -24.42 -31.18 -2.68
C THR A 652 -25.62 -30.99 -1.74
N LEU A 653 -25.40 -31.19 -0.44
CA LEU A 653 -26.40 -31.01 0.58
C LEU A 653 -25.98 -29.86 1.47
N GLY A 654 -26.48 -28.66 1.18
CA GLY A 654 -26.21 -27.47 1.95
C GLY A 654 -27.21 -27.29 3.09
N ASN A 655 -26.70 -27.03 4.29
CA ASN A 655 -27.51 -26.79 5.48
C ASN A 655 -27.06 -25.49 6.15
N ASN A 656 -28.02 -24.65 6.50
CA ASN A 656 -27.81 -23.45 7.29
C ASN A 656 -28.84 -23.45 8.44
N ILE A 657 -28.36 -23.20 9.66
CA ILE A 657 -29.24 -23.15 10.86
C ILE A 657 -29.07 -21.83 11.56
N GLU A 658 -30.16 -21.09 11.62
CA GLU A 658 -30.22 -19.77 12.27
C GLU A 658 -31.26 -19.78 13.37
N MET A 659 -31.05 -19.03 14.43
CA MET A 659 -32.03 -18.86 15.50
C MET A 659 -32.38 -17.38 15.70
N LYS A 660 -33.61 -17.14 16.06
CA LYS A 660 -34.15 -15.87 16.50
C LYS A 660 -34.13 -15.84 18.02
N VAL A 661 -33.35 -14.95 18.59
CA VAL A 661 -33.14 -14.80 20.04
C VAL A 661 -33.71 -13.47 20.49
N LYS A 662 -34.41 -13.45 21.65
CA LYS A 662 -34.87 -12.21 22.28
C LYS A 662 -33.64 -11.37 22.68
N SER A 663 -33.67 -10.08 22.36
CA SER A 663 -32.60 -9.14 22.66
C SER A 663 -33.20 -7.79 23.01
N ASP A 664 -32.96 -7.35 24.23
CA ASP A 664 -33.41 -6.03 24.70
C ASP A 664 -32.59 -4.87 24.16
N LYS A 665 -31.43 -5.20 23.49
CA LYS A 665 -30.52 -4.22 22.89
C LYS A 665 -30.83 -3.91 21.41
N ASP A 666 -31.76 -4.62 20.79
CA ASP A 666 -32.11 -4.45 19.37
C ASP A 666 -33.46 -3.72 19.24
N SER A 667 -33.55 -2.77 18.33
CA SER A 667 -34.79 -1.96 18.12
C SER A 667 -36.01 -2.79 17.77
N THR A 668 -35.82 -4.01 17.26
CA THR A 668 -36.89 -4.97 16.92
C THR A 668 -37.22 -5.93 18.05
N GLY A 669 -36.52 -5.84 19.21
CA GLY A 669 -36.65 -6.76 20.35
C GLY A 669 -36.09 -8.16 20.10
N TYR A 670 -35.51 -8.44 18.92
CA TYR A 670 -35.01 -9.75 18.53
C TYR A 670 -33.71 -9.65 17.74
N LYS A 671 -32.80 -10.58 18.00
CA LYS A 671 -31.56 -10.73 17.26
C LYS A 671 -31.53 -12.06 16.51
N LYS A 672 -31.02 -12.01 15.27
CA LYS A 672 -30.79 -13.20 14.46
C LYS A 672 -29.36 -13.69 14.73
N LEU A 673 -29.18 -14.95 15.11
CA LEU A 673 -27.91 -15.61 15.32
C LEU A 673 -27.81 -16.80 14.37
N SER A 674 -26.71 -16.88 13.60
CA SER A 674 -26.38 -18.10 12.84
C SER A 674 -25.63 -19.06 13.77
N ILE A 675 -26.12 -20.26 13.93
CA ILE A 675 -25.47 -21.34 14.69
C ILE A 675 -24.54 -22.09 13.75
N ILE A 676 -25.12 -22.61 12.67
CA ILE A 676 -24.44 -23.27 11.59
C ILE A 676 -24.58 -22.39 10.37
N ASP A 677 -23.52 -21.71 10.04
CA ASP A 677 -23.49 -20.80 8.90
C ASP A 677 -23.47 -21.56 7.57
N ALA A 678 -22.73 -22.66 7.53
CA ALA A 678 -22.75 -23.63 6.45
C ALA A 678 -22.39 -25.04 6.98
N PHE A 679 -23.12 -26.03 6.56
CA PHE A 679 -22.79 -27.44 6.70
C PHE A 679 -23.09 -28.14 5.38
N ASP A 680 -22.03 -28.31 4.57
CA ASP A 680 -22.14 -28.80 3.21
C ASP A 680 -21.54 -30.19 3.11
N ILE A 681 -22.25 -31.09 2.51
CA ILE A 681 -21.80 -32.44 2.17
C ILE A 681 -21.77 -32.54 0.65
N ASN A 682 -20.60 -32.80 0.09
CA ASN A 682 -20.38 -32.90 -1.34
C ASN A 682 -19.85 -34.28 -1.72
N MET A 683 -20.47 -34.90 -2.71
CA MET A 683 -20.09 -36.19 -3.24
C MET A 683 -20.50 -36.32 -4.69
N SER A 684 -19.80 -37.15 -5.47
CA SER A 684 -20.15 -37.38 -6.87
C SER A 684 -20.09 -38.85 -7.26
N TYR A 685 -20.86 -39.19 -8.26
CA TYR A 685 -20.91 -40.52 -8.88
C TYR A 685 -20.51 -40.41 -10.34
N ASN A 686 -19.42 -41.06 -10.73
CA ASN A 686 -18.93 -41.08 -12.10
C ASN A 686 -19.58 -42.26 -12.85
N THR A 687 -20.55 -41.97 -13.71
CA THR A 687 -21.29 -42.96 -14.49
C THR A 687 -20.44 -43.66 -15.56
N ALA A 688 -19.28 -43.09 -15.89
CA ALA A 688 -18.36 -43.64 -16.86
C ALA A 688 -17.28 -44.55 -16.25
N ALA A 689 -17.12 -44.49 -14.93
CA ALA A 689 -16.14 -45.33 -14.23
C ALA A 689 -16.63 -46.78 -14.13
N LYS A 690 -15.82 -47.72 -14.61
CA LYS A 690 -16.09 -49.14 -14.45
C LYS A 690 -15.82 -49.66 -13.03
N VAL A 691 -14.87 -49.06 -12.37
CA VAL A 691 -14.42 -49.41 -11.03
C VAL A 691 -14.42 -48.16 -10.17
N ARG A 692 -14.95 -48.22 -8.94
CA ARG A 692 -15.00 -47.14 -7.98
C ARG A 692 -15.67 -45.87 -8.51
N PRO A 693 -17.00 -45.90 -8.83
CA PRO A 693 -17.69 -44.76 -9.41
C PRO A 693 -17.94 -43.61 -8.43
N TRP A 694 -17.97 -43.84 -7.12
CA TRP A 694 -18.19 -42.83 -6.11
C TRP A 694 -16.93 -42.06 -5.76
N SER A 695 -17.01 -40.75 -5.69
CA SER A 695 -15.93 -39.91 -5.14
C SER A 695 -15.88 -40.02 -3.62
N ASP A 696 -14.80 -39.52 -3.03
CA ASP A 696 -14.74 -39.27 -1.59
C ASP A 696 -15.78 -38.22 -1.21
N MET A 697 -16.30 -38.30 0.00
CA MET A 697 -17.25 -37.38 0.57
C MET A 697 -16.52 -36.26 1.28
N ASN A 698 -16.75 -35.02 0.86
CA ASN A 698 -16.18 -33.81 1.47
C ASN A 698 -17.26 -33.16 2.35
N ILE A 699 -16.92 -32.90 3.59
CA ILE A 699 -17.76 -32.22 4.55
C ILE A 699 -17.12 -30.91 4.96
N ASN A 700 -17.84 -29.81 4.73
CA ASN A 700 -17.44 -28.46 5.15
C ASN A 700 -18.39 -27.98 6.22
N LEU A 701 -17.87 -27.64 7.38
CA LEU A 701 -18.63 -27.11 8.50
C LEU A 701 -18.09 -25.75 8.88
N ARG A 702 -18.98 -24.75 8.87
CA ARG A 702 -18.70 -23.40 9.34
C ARG A 702 -19.67 -23.01 10.44
N LEU A 703 -19.11 -22.80 11.64
CA LEU A 703 -19.87 -22.39 12.81
C LEU A 703 -19.48 -20.95 13.19
N LYS A 704 -20.47 -20.11 13.44
CA LYS A 704 -20.28 -18.80 14.08
C LYS A 704 -20.54 -18.94 15.57
N TRP A 705 -19.49 -19.15 16.36
CA TRP A 705 -19.64 -19.40 17.79
C TRP A 705 -19.72 -18.10 18.61
N TRP A 706 -19.07 -17.04 18.17
CA TRP A 706 -19.09 -15.70 18.79
C TRP A 706 -19.18 -14.61 17.74
N LYS A 707 -19.40 -13.33 18.16
CA LYS A 707 -19.48 -12.19 17.22
C LYS A 707 -18.28 -12.08 16.25
N ASN A 708 -17.10 -12.56 16.65
CA ASN A 708 -15.84 -12.42 15.88
C ASN A 708 -15.10 -13.76 15.72
N TYR A 709 -15.73 -14.90 15.98
CA TYR A 709 -15.06 -16.19 15.83
C TYR A 709 -15.84 -17.12 14.93
N THR A 710 -15.22 -17.48 13.82
CA THR A 710 -15.76 -18.47 12.87
C THR A 710 -14.88 -19.71 12.89
N PHE A 711 -15.50 -20.83 13.24
CA PHE A 711 -14.87 -22.13 13.21
C PHE A 711 -15.11 -22.77 11.84
N ASN A 712 -14.06 -23.09 11.10
CA ASN A 712 -14.11 -23.75 9.81
C ASN A 712 -13.47 -25.13 9.91
N MET A 713 -14.17 -26.16 9.53
CA MET A 713 -13.68 -27.53 9.48
C MET A 713 -13.95 -28.13 8.11
N ASN A 714 -12.89 -28.63 7.47
CA ASN A 714 -12.96 -29.40 6.24
C ASN A 714 -12.54 -30.83 6.54
N ALA A 715 -13.43 -31.78 6.34
CA ALA A 715 -13.17 -33.20 6.56
C ALA A 715 -13.42 -34.00 5.29
N VAL A 716 -12.57 -34.97 5.02
CA VAL A 716 -12.68 -35.87 3.88
C VAL A 716 -12.89 -37.29 4.37
N PHE A 717 -13.93 -37.94 3.84
CA PHE A 717 -14.27 -39.33 4.12
C PHE A 717 -14.16 -40.13 2.82
N ALA A 718 -13.22 -41.06 2.77
CA ALA A 718 -13.10 -41.99 1.65
C ALA A 718 -14.27 -42.95 1.61
N THR A 719 -14.78 -43.14 0.40
CA THR A 719 -15.92 -44.02 0.13
C THR A 719 -15.52 -45.49 0.10
N TYR A 720 -14.29 -45.79 -0.31
CA TYR A 720 -13.83 -47.16 -0.52
C TYR A 720 -12.90 -47.65 0.60
N ALA A 721 -13.09 -48.88 0.98
CA ALA A 721 -12.27 -49.55 1.99
C ALA A 721 -10.88 -49.89 1.45
N TYR A 722 -9.90 -50.01 2.36
CA TYR A 722 -8.62 -50.63 2.04
C TYR A 722 -8.77 -52.15 1.94
N GLU A 723 -7.99 -52.75 1.03
CA GLU A 723 -7.85 -54.19 0.79
C GLU A 723 -6.36 -54.52 0.70
N LEU A 724 -6.01 -55.78 0.91
CA LEU A 724 -4.65 -56.31 0.74
C LEU A 724 -4.58 -57.14 -0.53
N ASP A 725 -3.50 -56.98 -1.27
CA ASP A 725 -3.19 -57.88 -2.41
C ASP A 725 -2.51 -59.15 -1.93
N ASP A 726 -2.28 -60.07 -2.85
CA ASP A 726 -1.61 -61.37 -2.55
C ASP A 726 -0.17 -61.17 -2.04
N GLN A 727 0.43 -59.98 -2.25
CA GLN A 727 1.77 -59.62 -1.76
C GLN A 727 1.72 -58.81 -0.45
N ASN A 728 0.54 -58.73 0.16
CA ASN A 728 0.28 -58.01 1.37
C ASN A 728 0.47 -56.48 1.26
N ASN A 729 0.38 -55.88 0.04
CA ASN A 729 0.36 -54.42 -0.14
C ASN A 729 -1.05 -53.90 0.08
N VAL A 730 -1.10 -52.71 0.70
CA VAL A 730 -2.37 -52.02 0.93
C VAL A 730 -2.79 -51.23 -0.29
N TYR A 731 -3.95 -51.47 -0.79
CA TYR A 731 -4.53 -50.69 -1.89
C TYR A 731 -5.98 -50.30 -1.57
N VAL A 732 -6.51 -49.28 -2.25
CA VAL A 732 -7.92 -48.91 -2.15
C VAL A 732 -8.74 -49.92 -2.93
N GLY A 733 -9.57 -50.66 -2.22
CA GLY A 733 -10.40 -51.74 -2.81
C GLY A 733 -11.58 -51.25 -3.63
N THR A 734 -12.45 -52.16 -4.03
CA THR A 734 -13.68 -51.84 -4.77
C THR A 734 -14.91 -51.82 -3.91
N HIS A 735 -14.85 -52.35 -2.71
CA HIS A 735 -15.98 -52.36 -1.78
C HIS A 735 -16.12 -51.02 -1.05
N THR A 736 -17.35 -50.51 -1.04
CA THR A 736 -17.62 -49.26 -0.30
C THR A 736 -17.66 -49.53 1.20
N GLU A 737 -17.26 -48.52 1.97
CA GLU A 737 -17.40 -48.54 3.45
C GLU A 737 -18.87 -48.75 3.85
N TRP A 738 -19.83 -48.21 3.09
CA TRP A 738 -21.26 -48.36 3.32
C TRP A 738 -21.71 -49.82 3.19
N GLY A 739 -21.16 -50.58 2.24
CA GLY A 739 -21.42 -52.00 2.09
C GLY A 739 -20.95 -52.78 3.32
N LYS A 740 -20.05 -52.22 4.13
CA LYS A 740 -19.56 -52.78 5.39
C LYS A 740 -20.29 -52.18 6.60
N GLY A 741 -21.38 -51.39 6.40
CA GLY A 741 -22.17 -50.74 7.45
C GLY A 741 -21.48 -49.54 8.10
N ARG A 742 -20.48 -48.93 7.44
CA ARG A 742 -19.71 -47.78 7.94
C ARG A 742 -20.03 -46.51 7.15
N PHE A 743 -19.97 -45.33 7.78
CA PHE A 743 -20.28 -44.04 7.17
C PHE A 743 -19.28 -43.66 6.05
N GLY A 744 -18.03 -43.99 6.25
CA GLY A 744 -16.90 -43.68 5.36
C GLY A 744 -15.59 -43.83 6.13
N ARG A 745 -14.48 -43.87 5.42
CA ARG A 745 -13.13 -43.87 6.01
C ARG A 745 -12.62 -42.44 6.12
N PHE A 746 -12.53 -41.92 7.33
CA PHE A 746 -12.01 -40.60 7.58
C PHE A 746 -10.55 -40.53 7.13
N GLN A 747 -10.26 -39.66 6.15
CA GLN A 747 -8.91 -39.47 5.61
C GLN A 747 -8.15 -38.33 6.30
N GLY A 748 -8.88 -37.34 6.77
CA GLY A 748 -8.27 -36.22 7.46
C GLY A 748 -9.16 -35.00 7.54
N MET A 749 -8.69 -34.07 8.35
CA MET A 749 -9.27 -32.73 8.48
C MET A 749 -8.18 -31.71 8.67
N SER A 750 -8.46 -30.46 8.32
CA SER A 750 -7.60 -29.33 8.64
C SER A 750 -8.40 -28.24 9.36
N GLN A 751 -7.73 -27.60 10.31
CA GLN A 751 -8.29 -26.47 11.05
C GLN A 751 -7.26 -25.39 11.25
N ASN A 752 -7.66 -24.15 11.12
CA ASN A 752 -6.85 -22.98 11.43
C ASN A 752 -7.60 -22.10 12.42
N PHE A 753 -6.96 -21.83 13.55
CA PHE A 753 -7.46 -20.94 14.58
C PHE A 753 -6.61 -19.68 14.55
N SER A 754 -7.24 -18.53 14.42
CA SER A 754 -6.55 -17.25 14.56
C SER A 754 -7.32 -16.37 15.53
N PHE A 755 -6.61 -15.84 16.50
CA PHE A 755 -7.22 -14.88 17.42
C PHE A 755 -6.18 -13.82 17.84
N THR A 756 -6.68 -12.60 18.01
CA THR A 756 -5.89 -11.46 18.45
C THR A 756 -6.34 -11.05 19.84
N LEU A 757 -5.39 -11.02 20.77
CA LEU A 757 -5.54 -10.47 22.11
C LEU A 757 -5.10 -8.99 22.11
N ASN A 758 -5.87 -8.15 22.78
CA ASN A 758 -5.51 -6.78 23.11
C ASN A 758 -6.08 -6.43 24.51
N PRO A 759 -5.67 -5.32 25.15
CA PRO A 759 -6.11 -4.95 26.48
C PRO A 759 -7.63 -4.88 26.64
N GLU A 760 -8.34 -4.40 25.61
CA GLU A 760 -9.81 -4.28 25.63
C GLU A 760 -10.49 -5.65 25.60
N LYS A 761 -10.00 -6.57 24.76
CA LYS A 761 -10.53 -7.94 24.71
C LYS A 761 -10.20 -8.71 25.97
N LEU A 762 -9.03 -8.47 26.58
CA LEU A 762 -8.64 -9.09 27.82
C LEU A 762 -9.52 -8.62 28.99
N LYS A 763 -9.81 -7.31 29.09
CA LYS A 763 -10.78 -6.77 30.06
C LYS A 763 -12.18 -7.40 29.89
N LYS A 764 -12.67 -7.55 28.65
CA LYS A 764 -13.96 -8.20 28.35
C LYS A 764 -13.96 -9.69 28.68
N LEU A 765 -12.83 -10.36 28.68
CA LEU A 765 -12.70 -11.79 28.96
C LEU A 765 -12.63 -12.09 30.47
N PHE A 766 -11.98 -11.22 31.25
CA PHE A 766 -11.70 -11.43 32.69
C PHE A 766 -12.39 -10.41 33.61
N GLY A 767 -12.92 -9.30 33.09
CA GLY A 767 -13.58 -8.25 33.86
C GLY A 767 -15.05 -8.18 33.47
N GLY A 768 -15.93 -8.76 34.31
CA GLY A 768 -17.36 -8.48 34.21
C GLY A 768 -17.61 -7.02 34.62
N GLY A 769 -17.92 -6.17 33.64
CA GLY A 769 -18.29 -4.76 33.84
C GLY A 769 -19.08 -4.27 32.62
N ASP A 770 -20.33 -3.89 32.84
CA ASP A 770 -21.17 -3.21 31.85
C ASP A 770 -20.62 -1.79 31.63
N ASP A 771 -20.13 -1.49 30.45
CA ASP A 771 -19.80 -0.12 30.06
C ASP A 771 -20.81 0.42 29.02
N GLU A 772 -21.53 1.45 29.42
CA GLU A 772 -22.56 2.16 28.63
C GLU A 772 -22.05 3.12 27.54
N ASP A 773 -20.74 3.22 27.29
CA ASP A 773 -20.15 4.26 26.45
C ASP A 773 -19.85 3.92 24.97
N ASP A 774 -20.31 2.77 24.46
CA ASP A 774 -19.99 2.32 23.08
C ASP A 774 -20.98 2.82 21.97
N LYS A 775 -21.75 3.91 22.22
CA LYS A 775 -22.76 4.38 21.24
C LYS A 775 -22.28 5.37 20.18
N LYS A 776 -21.00 5.73 20.10
CA LYS A 776 -20.52 6.76 19.13
C LYS A 776 -19.45 6.34 18.10
N ASN A 777 -18.98 5.10 18.08
CA ASN A 777 -17.85 4.72 17.18
C ASN A 777 -18.06 3.47 16.31
N SER A 778 -19.29 2.98 16.17
CA SER A 778 -19.57 1.76 15.38
C SER A 778 -20.19 2.01 14.00
N GLN A 779 -19.87 3.14 13.37
CA GLN A 779 -20.30 3.44 11.99
C GLN A 779 -19.13 3.68 11.02
N ARG A 780 -18.03 2.93 11.14
CA ARG A 780 -17.03 2.81 10.06
C ARG A 780 -16.31 1.46 10.21
N ASN A 781 -16.34 0.69 9.13
CA ASN A 781 -15.60 -0.55 8.82
C ASN A 781 -16.37 -1.86 9.05
N ASP A 782 -17.32 -2.12 8.16
CA ASP A 782 -17.87 -3.46 7.87
C ASP A 782 -17.66 -3.85 6.39
N ASP A 783 -16.54 -3.48 5.80
CA ASP A 783 -16.14 -3.97 4.48
C ASP A 783 -14.61 -3.93 4.41
N ASP A 784 -13.95 -5.01 4.86
CA ASP A 784 -12.59 -5.39 4.45
C ASP A 784 -12.19 -6.67 5.21
N ASP A 785 -12.70 -7.81 4.74
CA ASP A 785 -12.21 -9.13 5.10
C ASP A 785 -11.98 -9.95 3.81
N GLU A 786 -10.94 -9.57 3.08
CA GLU A 786 -10.34 -10.42 2.05
C GLU A 786 -8.81 -10.24 2.05
N GLY A 787 -8.12 -11.33 2.33
CA GLY A 787 -6.76 -11.57 1.87
C GLY A 787 -5.66 -11.24 2.89
N LEU A 788 -5.23 -12.28 3.60
CA LEU A 788 -3.89 -12.32 4.19
C LEU A 788 -2.86 -12.27 3.05
N ASP A 789 -2.49 -11.07 2.65
CA ASP A 789 -1.28 -10.88 1.85
C ASP A 789 -0.17 -10.37 2.76
N THR A 790 0.91 -11.13 2.77
CA THR A 790 2.08 -10.96 3.61
C THR A 790 3.00 -9.88 3.07
N ASP A 791 2.63 -8.60 3.20
CA ASP A 791 3.52 -7.48 2.97
C ASP A 791 3.83 -6.74 4.27
N ILE A 792 4.84 -7.24 4.99
CA ILE A 792 5.33 -6.66 6.26
C ILE A 792 6.27 -5.46 6.02
N GLU A 793 6.74 -5.22 4.80
CA GLU A 793 7.78 -4.21 4.53
C GLU A 793 7.32 -2.75 4.44
N SER A 794 6.01 -2.46 4.31
CA SER A 794 5.53 -1.08 4.14
C SER A 794 4.96 -0.39 5.39
N ASN A 795 4.85 -1.10 6.52
CA ASN A 795 4.09 -0.61 7.67
C ASN A 795 4.91 0.12 8.76
N VAL A 796 6.24 0.18 8.64
CA VAL A 796 7.06 0.85 9.68
C VAL A 796 7.02 2.38 9.52
N ASP A 797 7.05 2.88 8.29
CA ASP A 797 6.98 4.33 8.03
C ASP A 797 5.54 4.88 8.20
N ASP A 798 4.52 4.12 7.84
CA ASP A 798 3.10 4.54 7.93
C ASP A 798 2.58 4.56 9.38
N SER A 799 3.16 3.74 10.28
CA SER A 799 2.82 3.75 11.71
C SER A 799 3.39 4.97 12.45
N ILE A 800 4.52 5.52 11.98
CA ILE A 800 5.15 6.73 12.52
C ILE A 800 4.37 7.98 12.10
N GLU A 801 3.86 8.02 10.87
CA GLU A 801 3.05 9.16 10.38
C GLU A 801 1.65 9.22 11.02
N LYS A 802 1.03 8.08 11.29
CA LYS A 802 -0.26 8.03 12.02
C LYS A 802 -0.13 8.38 13.51
N GLY A 803 1.04 8.16 14.11
CA GLY A 803 1.36 8.60 15.47
C GLY A 803 1.39 10.13 15.62
N LYS A 804 1.92 10.84 14.64
CA LYS A 804 2.01 12.33 14.66
C LYS A 804 0.67 13.05 14.50
N THR A 805 -0.31 12.45 13.83
CA THR A 805 -1.66 13.03 13.67
C THR A 805 -2.56 12.82 14.88
N ALA A 806 -2.28 11.85 15.74
CA ALA A 806 -3.02 11.61 16.97
C ALA A 806 -2.63 12.55 18.13
N ALA A 807 -1.39 13.07 18.12
CA ALA A 807 -0.87 13.95 19.18
C ALA A 807 -1.41 15.41 19.14
N LYS A 808 -2.09 15.83 18.06
CA LYS A 808 -2.62 17.20 17.90
C LYS A 808 -4.08 17.41 18.33
N LYS A 809 -4.77 16.42 18.89
CA LYS A 809 -6.05 16.62 19.54
C LYS A 809 -5.84 16.62 21.07
N GLY A 810 -5.69 17.81 21.64
CA GLY A 810 -5.64 18.03 23.07
C GLY A 810 -6.91 17.51 23.79
N GLY A 811 -6.92 16.21 24.06
CA GLY A 811 -7.78 15.61 25.06
C GLY A 811 -7.07 15.77 26.40
N LYS A 812 -7.79 16.28 27.43
CA LYS A 812 -7.31 16.30 28.80
C LYS A 812 -6.76 14.92 29.15
N ALA A 813 -5.46 14.85 29.52
CA ALA A 813 -4.86 13.63 30.02
C ALA A 813 -5.65 13.18 31.26
N GLU A 814 -6.19 11.95 31.21
CA GLU A 814 -6.80 11.34 32.40
C GLU A 814 -5.68 11.07 33.40
N THR A 815 -5.59 11.89 34.44
CA THR A 815 -4.73 11.68 35.59
C THR A 815 -5.43 10.73 36.58
N ASP A 816 -4.66 9.81 37.15
CA ASP A 816 -5.10 8.97 38.25
C ASP A 816 -5.40 9.82 39.50
N SER A 817 -6.10 9.27 40.50
CA SER A 817 -6.43 9.94 41.78
C SER A 817 -5.20 10.54 42.50
N ASP A 818 -4.01 10.05 42.19
CA ASP A 818 -2.72 10.50 42.76
C ASP A 818 -1.96 11.50 41.85
N GLY A 819 -2.60 11.98 40.76
CA GLY A 819 -2.04 13.00 39.86
C GLY A 819 -1.08 12.44 38.78
N TYR A 820 -0.88 11.15 38.73
CA TYR A 820 -0.06 10.50 37.69
C TYR A 820 -0.87 10.24 36.44
N MET A 821 -0.28 10.47 35.26
CA MET A 821 -0.89 10.05 33.99
C MET A 821 -0.99 8.52 33.92
N ALA A 822 -2.21 7.99 33.82
CA ALA A 822 -2.43 6.56 33.61
C ALA A 822 -1.89 6.15 32.25
N PHE A 823 -0.70 5.57 32.21
CA PHE A 823 -0.11 5.04 30.99
C PHE A 823 -0.88 3.77 30.55
N LYS A 824 -1.67 3.88 29.52
CA LYS A 824 -2.30 2.73 28.86
C LYS A 824 -1.28 2.13 27.89
N MET A 825 -0.69 1.00 28.27
CA MET A 825 0.21 0.25 27.37
C MET A 825 -0.62 -0.44 26.27
N PRO A 826 -0.69 0.08 25.05
CA PRO A 826 -1.36 -0.60 23.94
C PRO A 826 -0.47 -1.75 23.46
N TRP A 827 -1.01 -2.96 23.49
CA TRP A 827 -0.38 -4.13 22.92
C TRP A 827 -1.39 -4.95 22.14
N SER A 828 -0.91 -5.66 21.15
CA SER A 828 -1.69 -6.65 20.41
C SER A 828 -0.84 -7.91 20.22
N LEU A 829 -1.44 -9.05 20.43
CA LEU A 829 -0.81 -10.34 20.25
C LEU A 829 -1.73 -11.23 19.44
N THR A 830 -1.27 -11.64 18.27
CA THR A 830 -2.01 -12.50 17.36
C THR A 830 -1.40 -13.88 17.36
N PHE A 831 -2.24 -14.87 17.56
CA PHE A 831 -1.89 -16.28 17.50
C PHE A 831 -2.61 -16.91 16.32
N GLY A 832 -1.87 -17.66 15.51
CA GLY A 832 -2.38 -18.52 14.47
C GLY A 832 -1.96 -19.95 14.75
N TYR A 833 -2.92 -20.83 15.03
CA TYR A 833 -2.64 -22.26 15.30
C TYR A 833 -3.30 -23.10 14.22
N GLY A 834 -2.50 -23.82 13.46
CA GLY A 834 -2.93 -24.74 12.42
C GLY A 834 -2.78 -26.21 12.88
N VAL A 835 -3.83 -26.98 12.72
CA VAL A 835 -3.84 -28.44 12.94
C VAL A 835 -4.32 -29.13 11.69
N THR A 836 -3.51 -30.05 11.17
CA THR A 836 -3.90 -30.95 10.10
C THR A 836 -3.77 -32.37 10.59
N MET A 837 -4.87 -33.08 10.51
CA MET A 837 -4.93 -34.53 10.81
C MET A 837 -5.12 -35.27 9.50
N ARG A 838 -4.27 -36.24 9.18
CA ARG A 838 -4.36 -37.07 7.98
C ARG A 838 -3.87 -38.50 8.22
N GLU A 839 -4.28 -39.41 7.39
CA GLU A 839 -3.78 -40.78 7.42
C GLU A 839 -2.26 -40.82 7.19
N ASP A 840 -1.53 -41.59 8.00
CA ASP A 840 -0.12 -41.87 7.79
C ASP A 840 0.02 -43.12 6.90
N THR A 841 0.16 -42.91 5.60
CA THR A 841 0.15 -43.97 4.59
C THR A 841 1.38 -44.86 4.57
N ARG A 842 2.28 -44.77 5.55
CA ARG A 842 3.41 -45.66 5.69
C ARG A 842 2.91 -47.05 6.07
N ARG A 843 3.45 -48.10 5.43
CA ARG A 843 3.00 -49.50 5.63
C ARG A 843 3.05 -49.95 7.10
N GLU A 844 4.07 -49.52 7.84
CA GLU A 844 4.26 -49.78 9.27
C GLU A 844 3.14 -49.27 10.16
N LYS A 845 2.42 -48.26 9.71
CA LYS A 845 1.30 -47.59 10.41
C LYS A 845 -0.05 -48.15 10.04
N PHE A 846 -0.09 -49.16 9.18
CA PHE A 846 -1.30 -49.83 8.78
C PHE A 846 -1.69 -50.92 9.76
N ASN A 847 -2.91 -50.86 10.27
CA ASN A 847 -3.46 -51.87 11.15
C ASN A 847 -4.34 -52.84 10.35
N GLU A 848 -3.88 -54.05 10.16
CA GLU A 848 -4.57 -55.11 9.37
C GLU A 848 -5.90 -55.55 9.99
N LYS A 849 -6.05 -55.53 11.30
CA LYS A 849 -7.31 -55.88 11.98
C LYS A 849 -8.42 -54.88 11.71
N THR A 850 -8.07 -53.58 11.67
CA THR A 850 -9.03 -52.52 11.40
C THR A 850 -9.07 -52.09 9.95
N MET A 851 -8.12 -52.53 9.12
CA MET A 851 -7.91 -52.11 7.74
C MET A 851 -7.79 -50.58 7.61
N ARG A 852 -7.00 -49.94 8.49
CA ARG A 852 -6.85 -48.48 8.54
C ARG A 852 -5.43 -48.08 8.88
N TYR A 853 -5.01 -46.94 8.35
CA TYR A 853 -3.78 -46.29 8.77
C TYR A 853 -3.99 -45.54 10.08
N ALA A 854 -2.91 -45.41 10.85
CA ALA A 854 -2.88 -44.48 11.97
C ALA A 854 -2.95 -43.02 11.47
N TYR A 855 -3.42 -42.11 12.30
CA TYR A 855 -3.46 -40.70 11.94
C TYR A 855 -2.16 -39.99 12.35
N LYS A 856 -1.68 -39.14 11.46
CA LYS A 856 -0.60 -38.20 11.75
C LYS A 856 -1.20 -36.81 11.95
N PHE A 857 -0.78 -36.14 13.02
CA PHE A 857 -1.12 -34.76 13.32
C PHE A 857 0.07 -33.88 12.95
N THR A 858 -0.17 -32.86 12.14
CA THR A 858 0.80 -31.80 11.84
C THR A 858 0.29 -30.54 12.48
N GLN A 859 1.11 -29.92 13.33
CA GLN A 859 0.73 -28.77 14.13
C GLN A 859 1.72 -27.62 13.89
N THR A 860 1.20 -26.43 13.67
CA THR A 860 1.99 -25.21 13.50
C THR A 860 1.42 -24.10 14.35
N LEU A 861 2.28 -23.36 15.03
CA LEU A 861 1.92 -22.16 15.78
C LEU A 861 2.64 -20.98 15.17
N ASN A 862 1.90 -19.96 14.77
CA ASN A 862 2.43 -18.66 14.39
C ASN A 862 2.01 -17.63 15.43
N MET A 863 2.92 -16.75 15.78
CA MET A 863 2.71 -15.74 16.80
C MET A 863 3.32 -14.42 16.32
N SER A 864 2.55 -13.36 16.36
CA SER A 864 3.03 -12.02 16.09
C SER A 864 2.47 -11.03 17.09
N GLY A 865 3.24 -10.04 17.46
CA GLY A 865 2.81 -9.07 18.44
C GLY A 865 3.46 -7.72 18.26
N ASN A 866 2.75 -6.71 18.76
CA ASN A 866 3.22 -5.35 18.86
C ASN A 866 2.92 -4.85 20.28
N VAL A 867 3.93 -4.27 20.93
CA VAL A 867 3.84 -3.74 22.28
C VAL A 867 4.43 -2.34 22.30
N ARG A 868 3.65 -1.37 22.71
CA ARG A 868 4.09 -0.01 22.95
C ARG A 868 4.36 0.17 24.45
N ILE A 869 5.63 0.16 24.83
CA ILE A 869 6.04 0.22 26.25
C ILE A 869 5.87 1.64 26.81
N SER A 870 6.15 2.65 26.00
CA SER A 870 5.95 4.06 26.31
C SER A 870 5.62 4.84 25.03
N ASP A 871 5.37 6.13 25.11
CA ASP A 871 5.06 6.95 23.93
C ASP A 871 6.16 6.94 22.87
N GLY A 872 7.41 6.74 23.28
CA GLY A 872 8.54 6.66 22.36
C GLY A 872 8.99 5.23 22.02
N TRP A 873 8.56 4.17 22.70
CA TRP A 873 9.05 2.81 22.51
C TRP A 873 8.02 1.90 21.87
N ASN A 874 8.37 1.29 20.74
CA ASN A 874 7.57 0.29 20.05
C ASN A 874 8.37 -0.98 19.80
N ILE A 875 7.84 -2.11 20.23
CA ILE A 875 8.44 -3.45 20.01
C ILE A 875 7.46 -4.25 19.18
N SER A 876 7.92 -4.81 18.09
CA SER A 876 7.18 -5.80 17.31
C SER A 876 7.99 -7.10 17.18
N PHE A 877 7.30 -8.23 17.16
CA PHE A 877 7.92 -9.51 16.96
C PHE A 877 7.04 -10.45 16.16
N SER A 878 7.66 -11.37 15.45
CA SER A 878 7.02 -12.45 14.73
C SER A 878 7.82 -13.72 14.93
N SER A 879 7.15 -14.81 15.27
CA SER A 879 7.74 -16.12 15.51
C SER A 879 6.76 -17.21 15.15
N GLY A 880 7.23 -18.42 15.02
CA GLY A 880 6.39 -19.59 14.88
C GLY A 880 7.09 -20.83 15.43
N TYR A 881 6.32 -21.88 15.63
CA TYR A 881 6.80 -23.16 16.09
C TYR A 881 6.19 -24.30 15.29
N ASP A 882 7.03 -25.14 14.76
CA ASP A 882 6.66 -26.40 14.09
C ASP A 882 6.78 -27.54 15.11
N PHE A 883 5.65 -28.09 15.54
CA PHE A 883 5.61 -29.15 16.54
C PHE A 883 6.10 -30.51 15.99
N ASP A 884 6.03 -30.72 14.67
CA ASP A 884 6.46 -31.97 14.05
C ASP A 884 7.98 -32.08 13.97
N ASN A 885 8.62 -30.96 13.62
CA ASN A 885 10.06 -30.87 13.50
C ASN A 885 10.74 -30.38 14.78
N HIS A 886 9.96 -30.00 15.81
CA HIS A 886 10.43 -29.40 17.06
C HIS A 886 11.37 -28.22 16.85
N LYS A 887 11.04 -27.39 15.84
CA LYS A 887 11.86 -26.23 15.43
C LYS A 887 11.07 -24.93 15.50
N ILE A 888 11.76 -23.92 15.97
CA ILE A 888 11.26 -22.54 15.87
C ILE A 888 11.41 -22.11 14.40
N SER A 889 10.35 -21.55 13.84
CA SER A 889 10.39 -20.94 12.52
C SER A 889 11.17 -19.62 12.55
N MET A 890 11.25 -18.94 11.42
CA MET A 890 11.91 -17.66 11.35
C MET A 890 11.36 -16.71 12.43
N THR A 891 12.23 -16.30 13.37
CA THR A 891 11.88 -15.41 14.47
C THR A 891 12.54 -14.07 14.26
N THR A 892 11.75 -13.03 14.18
CA THR A 892 12.21 -11.65 14.04
C THR A 892 11.65 -10.79 15.15
N ALA A 893 12.45 -9.84 15.60
CA ALA A 893 12.02 -8.80 16.53
C ALA A 893 12.52 -7.45 16.03
N SER A 894 11.70 -6.43 16.16
CA SER A 894 12.09 -5.06 15.90
C SER A 894 11.76 -4.16 17.08
N LEU A 895 12.70 -3.31 17.41
CA LEU A 895 12.62 -2.32 18.46
C LEU A 895 12.78 -0.94 17.82
N ALA A 896 11.82 -0.08 17.98
CA ALA A 896 11.90 1.30 17.54
C ALA A 896 11.72 2.26 18.71
N ARG A 897 12.51 3.33 18.73
CA ARG A 897 12.39 4.40 19.72
C ARG A 897 12.42 5.76 19.02
N ASP A 898 11.43 6.56 19.31
CA ASP A 898 11.43 7.99 19.02
C ASP A 898 12.11 8.74 20.15
N LEU A 899 13.15 9.49 19.82
CA LEU A 899 13.98 10.31 20.71
C LEU A 899 13.78 11.79 20.42
N HIS A 900 12.56 12.18 20.03
CA HIS A 900 12.20 13.55 19.65
C HIS A 900 12.86 14.01 18.36
N CYS A 901 14.13 14.36 18.37
CA CYS A 901 14.88 14.79 17.18
C CYS A 901 15.57 13.65 16.45
N PHE A 902 15.65 12.47 17.05
CA PHE A 902 16.27 11.28 16.47
C PHE A 902 15.33 10.08 16.52
N ASN A 903 15.49 9.19 15.55
CA ASN A 903 14.86 7.87 15.54
C ASN A 903 15.92 6.77 15.68
N MET A 904 15.67 5.84 16.59
CA MET A 904 16.46 4.64 16.74
C MET A 904 15.61 3.43 16.35
N SER A 905 16.14 2.57 15.50
CA SER A 905 15.53 1.27 15.20
C SER A 905 16.55 0.16 15.25
N CYS A 906 16.16 -0.98 15.81
CA CYS A 906 16.95 -2.19 15.87
C CYS A 906 16.08 -3.37 15.43
N SER A 907 16.45 -4.01 14.32
CA SER A 907 15.79 -5.21 13.84
C SER A 907 16.72 -6.40 14.06
N VAL A 908 16.19 -7.47 14.65
CA VAL A 908 16.96 -8.66 15.00
C VAL A 908 16.27 -9.88 14.40
N VAL A 909 17.01 -10.74 13.73
CA VAL A 909 16.62 -12.10 13.38
C VAL A 909 17.25 -13.02 14.41
N LEU A 910 16.44 -13.84 15.08
CA LEU A 910 16.88 -14.74 16.14
C LEU A 910 16.99 -16.21 15.67
N ALA A 911 16.18 -16.59 14.72
CA ALA A 911 16.17 -17.92 14.10
C ALA A 911 15.79 -17.79 12.61
N PRO A 912 16.34 -18.62 11.71
CA PRO A 912 17.27 -19.75 11.91
C PRO A 912 18.74 -19.34 12.16
N TYR A 913 19.08 -18.08 11.96
CA TYR A 913 20.40 -17.52 12.23
C TYR A 913 20.25 -16.18 12.94
N THR A 914 21.28 -15.77 13.68
CA THR A 914 21.24 -14.51 14.40
C THR A 914 21.86 -13.39 13.55
N SER A 915 21.08 -12.35 13.30
CA SER A 915 21.56 -11.13 12.67
C SER A 915 20.87 -9.92 13.25
N TYR A 916 21.51 -8.76 13.20
CA TYR A 916 20.89 -7.51 13.62
C TYR A 916 21.22 -6.35 12.66
N ASN A 917 20.30 -5.42 12.58
CA ASN A 917 20.46 -4.15 11.91
C ASN A 917 20.04 -3.05 12.88
N PHE A 918 20.98 -2.20 13.24
CA PHE A 918 20.77 -1.05 14.11
C PHE A 918 20.90 0.21 13.27
N THR A 919 19.91 1.08 13.36
CA THR A 919 19.88 2.38 12.66
C THR A 919 19.55 3.47 13.67
N PHE A 920 20.33 4.53 13.65
CA PHE A 920 20.08 5.75 14.41
C PHE A 920 20.16 6.90 13.42
N ARG A 921 19.10 7.71 13.30
CA ARG A 921 19.01 8.80 12.32
C ARG A 921 18.28 10.03 12.86
N CYS A 922 18.66 11.20 12.36
CA CYS A 922 17.97 12.44 12.63
C CYS A 922 16.62 12.50 11.89
N ASN A 923 15.58 13.02 12.55
CA ASN A 923 14.23 13.18 11.99
C ASN A 923 14.12 14.36 11.02
N ALA A 924 15.08 15.29 11.04
CA ALA A 924 15.10 16.44 10.14
C ALA A 924 15.36 16.00 8.69
N ALA A 925 14.44 16.30 7.79
CA ALA A 925 14.52 15.91 6.37
C ALA A 925 15.84 16.39 5.69
N THR A 926 16.36 17.55 6.10
CA THR A 926 17.59 18.14 5.57
C THR A 926 18.87 17.51 6.12
N LEU A 927 18.82 16.86 7.26
CA LEU A 927 19.98 16.30 7.97
C LEU A 927 19.92 14.77 8.15
N THR A 928 18.85 14.12 7.72
CA THR A 928 18.65 12.67 7.86
C THR A 928 19.83 11.86 7.29
N ASP A 929 20.38 12.28 6.15
CA ASP A 929 21.50 11.57 5.52
C ASP A 929 22.85 11.94 6.14
N ALA A 930 23.00 13.15 6.72
CA ALA A 930 24.22 13.61 7.36
C ALA A 930 24.38 13.09 8.80
N LEU A 931 23.26 12.94 9.52
CA LEU A 931 23.23 12.44 10.90
C LEU A 931 22.58 11.04 10.94
N LYS A 932 23.26 10.07 10.35
CA LYS A 932 22.84 8.68 10.27
C LYS A 932 23.97 7.77 10.73
N TYR A 933 23.65 6.84 11.62
CA TYR A 933 24.55 5.76 12.01
C TYR A 933 23.85 4.42 11.81
N ASP A 934 24.40 3.59 10.94
CA ASP A 934 23.92 2.24 10.67
C ASP A 934 25.00 1.24 11.10
N LYS A 935 24.62 0.30 11.97
CA LYS A 935 25.48 -0.82 12.35
C LYS A 935 24.76 -2.13 12.11
N ARG A 936 25.43 -3.05 11.43
CA ARG A 936 24.87 -4.34 11.04
C ARG A 936 25.80 -5.45 11.54
N SER A 937 25.22 -6.63 11.83
CA SER A 937 26.06 -7.78 12.15
C SER A 937 26.92 -8.14 10.95
N GLY A 938 28.22 -8.34 11.20
CA GLY A 938 29.11 -8.87 10.17
C GLY A 938 28.66 -10.28 9.78
N TYR A 939 28.41 -10.49 8.48
CA TYR A 939 28.12 -11.81 7.96
C TYR A 939 29.39 -12.44 7.46
N SER A 940 29.82 -13.56 8.03
CA SER A 940 30.90 -14.33 7.43
C SER A 940 30.31 -15.18 6.29
N ASN A 941 30.90 -15.13 5.11
CA ASN A 941 30.51 -15.94 3.94
C ASN A 941 30.60 -17.47 4.17
N ALA A 942 30.84 -17.93 5.39
CA ALA A 942 30.99 -19.34 5.75
C ALA A 942 29.68 -20.09 5.99
N VAL A 943 28.52 -19.44 5.89
CA VAL A 943 27.23 -20.15 6.00
C VAL A 943 26.88 -20.74 4.65
N GLN A 944 27.16 -22.01 4.47
CA GLN A 944 26.61 -22.79 3.36
C GLN A 944 25.11 -22.92 3.59
N TRP A 945 24.33 -22.33 2.70
CA TRP A 945 22.88 -22.52 2.64
C TRP A 945 22.60 -23.87 1.95
N TYR A 946 22.09 -24.84 2.69
CA TYR A 946 21.62 -26.09 2.14
C TYR A 946 20.14 -25.99 1.70
#